data_d02a9342ccf6daae8ab51cca67dbd1af
#
_entry.id   d02a9342ccf6daae8ab51cca67dbd1af
#
_cell.length_a   1.000
_cell.length_b   1.000
_cell.length_c   1.000
_cell.angle_alpha   90.00
_cell.angle_beta   90.00
_cell.angle_gamma   90.00
#
_symmetry.space_group_name_H-M   'P 1'
#
loop_
_entity.id
_entity.type
_entity.pdbx_description
1 polymer ?
#
loop_
_entity_poly.entity_id
_entity_poly.type
_entity_poly.pdbx_seq_one_letter_code
_entity_poly.pdbx_strand_id
1 'polypeptide(L)'
;MFVIVGLGNPGREYAKTRHNVGFMTIDKIAERLNISVNKKGFRSVYGEGRLGGTRVVLAKPETFMNNSGWAVGDLLKWYKPQHDELIVIYDDIDLPCGALRIRMNGSAGTHNGMRSIESLIGFEDFPRIRVGIGKPAHGLIDHVLGVPNDEEAKLIDGAMMQAAEAAELIIAGKPEEAQTRFNYKPPKKQKAERGMQSAKFRYVPQRELSAFSKCEEVFFENTDMDPNAVNAPDYPFGIEQIKDAEARLVRFAPLIEKAFAETAPRHGIIESELKAVQNFQKQLLKRGGCSEAVPAGSLFIKADSELPVAGSVKARGGIYEVLKHTEKLALEHGLITTDSDYSTLLEKREFFSKYKIQVGSTGNLGLSIGIASAALGYDVTVHMSADAKQWKKDLLREKGVDVIEYQTDYSEAVRQGRKLSDADPTSYFIDDENSVDLFMGYAVAALRLRTQLSAHGVSVDAEHPLFVYLPCGVGGAPGGITFGLKKLFGDAVHCFFVEPVNAPCMLAAFAKGECVPVAEFGLSGKTQADGLAVGCASKLVFEAMRKTLDGEFTVSDGRLLPLLRLLNGSEGIFVEPSAAISAAAYMGMMGESCTDYLKKHGLDEKMSRAAHILWATGGGLVPETERNELCGTGAKR
;
A
#
# COMPACT_ATOMS: atom_id res chain seq x y z
N MET A 1 22.81 -33.26 14.90
CA MET A 1 23.83 -32.23 15.15
C MET A 1 23.17 -30.88 14.94
N PHE A 2 23.36 -29.92 15.83
CA PHE A 2 22.71 -28.61 15.68
C PHE A 2 23.70 -27.52 15.25
N VAL A 3 23.25 -26.63 14.38
CA VAL A 3 23.94 -25.39 14.03
C VAL A 3 23.10 -24.22 14.53
N ILE A 4 23.65 -23.43 15.45
CA ILE A 4 22.96 -22.30 16.08
C ILE A 4 23.63 -21.02 15.62
N VAL A 5 22.89 -20.17 14.96
CA VAL A 5 23.37 -18.90 14.40
C VAL A 5 22.68 -17.73 15.10
N GLY A 6 23.46 -16.88 15.74
CA GLY A 6 22.97 -15.59 16.22
C GLY A 6 23.21 -14.52 15.15
N LEU A 7 22.23 -13.68 14.86
CA LEU A 7 22.39 -12.58 13.92
C LEU A 7 22.88 -11.31 14.61
N GLY A 8 23.67 -10.53 13.89
CA GLY A 8 24.27 -9.28 14.35
C GLY A 8 25.24 -8.70 13.34
N ASN A 9 25.75 -7.50 13.64
CA ASN A 9 26.79 -6.83 12.87
C ASN A 9 28.14 -6.95 13.57
N PRO A 10 29.24 -7.28 12.85
CA PRO A 10 30.58 -7.29 13.40
C PRO A 10 31.06 -5.86 13.66
N GLY A 11 31.85 -5.68 14.71
CA GLY A 11 32.42 -4.37 15.11
C GLY A 11 32.10 -4.01 16.55
N ARG A 12 33.02 -3.27 17.20
CA ARG A 12 32.84 -2.84 18.60
C ARG A 12 31.69 -1.86 18.77
N GLU A 13 31.43 -1.06 17.74
CA GLU A 13 30.36 -0.07 17.67
C GLU A 13 28.97 -0.71 17.72
N TYR A 14 28.82 -1.93 17.21
CA TYR A 14 27.54 -2.66 17.21
C TYR A 14 27.36 -3.61 18.40
N ALA A 15 28.41 -3.86 19.16
CA ALA A 15 28.44 -4.93 20.15
C ALA A 15 27.31 -4.88 21.19
N LYS A 16 26.78 -3.68 21.50
CA LYS A 16 25.71 -3.45 22.48
C LYS A 16 24.40 -2.97 21.86
N THR A 17 24.29 -2.94 20.53
CA THR A 17 23.05 -2.48 19.86
C THR A 17 21.96 -3.53 19.98
N ARG A 18 20.70 -3.10 19.84
CA ARG A 18 19.53 -4.02 19.85
C ARG A 18 19.62 -5.04 18.73
N HIS A 19 20.19 -4.67 17.58
CA HIS A 19 20.36 -5.56 16.42
C HIS A 19 21.39 -6.70 16.64
N ASN A 20 22.21 -6.58 17.69
CA ASN A 20 23.20 -7.60 18.04
C ASN A 20 22.71 -8.59 19.12
N VAL A 21 21.43 -8.58 19.45
CA VAL A 21 20.88 -9.49 20.45
C VAL A 21 21.11 -10.97 20.11
N GLY A 22 21.15 -11.32 18.81
CA GLY A 22 21.51 -12.67 18.37
C GLY A 22 22.96 -13.03 18.73
N PHE A 23 23.92 -12.14 18.45
CA PHE A 23 25.34 -12.33 18.84
C PHE A 23 25.49 -12.47 20.36
N MET A 24 24.86 -11.56 21.10
CA MET A 24 24.90 -11.59 22.58
C MET A 24 24.28 -12.88 23.14
N THR A 25 23.23 -13.41 22.52
CA THR A 25 22.62 -14.68 22.91
C THR A 25 23.55 -15.85 22.64
N ILE A 26 24.29 -15.87 21.52
CA ILE A 26 25.33 -16.89 21.27
C ILE A 26 26.39 -16.87 22.36
N ASP A 27 26.81 -15.70 22.85
CA ASP A 27 27.78 -15.62 23.95
C ASP A 27 27.22 -16.26 25.23
N LYS A 28 25.95 -16.04 25.57
CA LYS A 28 25.28 -16.67 26.71
C LYS A 28 25.16 -18.20 26.55
N ILE A 29 24.83 -18.68 25.36
CA ILE A 29 24.80 -20.12 25.07
C ILE A 29 26.21 -20.72 25.20
N ALA A 30 27.22 -20.04 24.67
CA ALA A 30 28.60 -20.43 24.72
C ALA A 30 29.11 -20.58 26.17
N GLU A 31 28.79 -19.60 27.04
CA GLU A 31 29.11 -19.65 28.46
C GLU A 31 28.44 -20.83 29.16
N ARG A 32 27.12 -21.04 28.96
CA ARG A 32 26.33 -22.13 29.56
C ARG A 32 26.82 -23.52 29.14
N LEU A 33 27.20 -23.67 27.86
CA LEU A 33 27.67 -24.95 27.30
C LEU A 33 29.18 -25.14 27.39
N ASN A 34 29.90 -24.18 27.96
CA ASN A 34 31.38 -24.14 28.02
C ASN A 34 32.03 -24.34 26.64
N ILE A 35 31.51 -23.63 25.62
CA ILE A 35 31.99 -23.65 24.24
C ILE A 35 32.73 -22.35 23.94
N SER A 36 34.00 -22.43 23.51
CA SER A 36 34.74 -21.24 23.08
C SER A 36 34.38 -20.87 21.63
N VAL A 37 33.76 -19.69 21.41
CA VAL A 37 33.42 -19.15 20.10
C VAL A 37 34.53 -18.20 19.63
N ASN A 38 35.62 -18.76 19.11
CA ASN A 38 36.82 -18.02 18.74
C ASN A 38 37.51 -18.50 17.44
N LYS A 39 36.98 -19.55 16.81
CA LYS A 39 37.46 -20.03 15.51
C LYS A 39 36.94 -19.13 14.40
N LYS A 40 37.75 -18.86 13.39
CA LYS A 40 37.34 -18.15 12.17
C LYS A 40 37.16 -19.12 11.01
N GLY A 41 36.01 -19.03 10.33
CA GLY A 41 35.68 -19.86 9.19
C GLY A 41 34.20 -19.66 8.80
N PHE A 42 33.80 -20.11 7.63
CA PHE A 42 32.43 -20.02 7.15
C PHE A 42 31.89 -18.57 7.20
N ARG A 43 32.73 -17.58 6.93
CA ARG A 43 32.43 -16.15 7.08
C ARG A 43 31.85 -15.80 8.47
N SER A 44 32.26 -16.52 9.50
CA SER A 44 31.77 -16.42 10.86
C SER A 44 32.90 -16.57 11.88
N VAL A 45 32.65 -16.03 13.08
CA VAL A 45 33.33 -16.52 14.28
C VAL A 45 32.45 -17.62 14.88
N TYR A 46 33.04 -18.81 15.12
CA TYR A 46 32.30 -19.96 15.55
C TYR A 46 33.00 -20.81 16.61
N GLY A 47 32.24 -21.66 17.27
CA GLY A 47 32.73 -22.64 18.21
C GLY A 47 32.01 -23.97 18.10
N GLU A 48 32.65 -25.06 18.51
CA GLU A 48 32.09 -26.41 18.46
C GLU A 48 32.14 -27.05 19.84
N GLY A 49 31.08 -27.75 20.20
CA GLY A 49 30.99 -28.46 21.46
C GLY A 49 29.90 -29.53 21.47
N ARG A 50 29.43 -29.91 22.64
CA ARG A 50 28.38 -30.92 22.83
C ARG A 50 27.43 -30.55 23.96
N LEU A 51 26.16 -30.89 23.80
CA LEU A 51 25.15 -30.86 24.84
C LEU A 51 24.49 -32.23 24.91
N GLY A 52 24.60 -32.92 26.08
CA GLY A 52 23.98 -34.24 26.26
C GLY A 52 24.36 -35.27 25.17
N GLY A 53 25.60 -35.24 24.66
CA GLY A 53 26.05 -36.12 23.58
C GLY A 53 25.81 -35.58 22.17
N THR A 54 24.89 -34.65 21.95
CA THR A 54 24.60 -34.01 20.66
C THR A 54 25.66 -32.98 20.32
N ARG A 55 26.21 -33.04 19.10
CA ARG A 55 27.17 -32.03 18.60
C ARG A 55 26.47 -30.71 18.32
N VAL A 56 27.08 -29.61 18.79
CA VAL A 56 26.55 -28.24 18.64
C VAL A 56 27.63 -27.34 18.03
N VAL A 57 27.23 -26.55 17.06
CA VAL A 57 28.05 -25.50 16.45
C VAL A 57 27.35 -24.15 16.77
N LEU A 58 28.07 -23.23 17.40
CA LEU A 58 27.62 -21.87 17.67
C LEU A 58 28.31 -20.93 16.69
N ALA A 59 27.59 -20.04 16.00
CA ALA A 59 28.16 -19.16 15.00
C ALA A 59 27.61 -17.74 15.06
N LYS A 60 28.51 -16.77 14.83
CA LYS A 60 28.23 -15.35 14.65
C LYS A 60 28.73 -14.92 13.27
N PRO A 61 27.85 -14.65 12.28
CA PRO A 61 28.24 -14.20 10.93
C PRO A 61 29.06 -12.90 10.95
N GLU A 62 30.17 -12.85 10.23
CA GLU A 62 30.98 -11.64 10.02
C GLU A 62 30.62 -10.90 8.72
N THR A 63 29.47 -11.20 8.11
CA THR A 63 29.04 -10.71 6.78
C THR A 63 28.16 -9.46 6.84
N PHE A 64 27.99 -8.85 7.99
CA PHE A 64 26.94 -7.88 8.33
C PHE A 64 25.53 -8.45 8.14
N MET A 65 24.54 -7.83 8.79
CA MET A 65 23.17 -8.33 8.90
C MET A 65 22.56 -8.71 7.54
N ASN A 66 22.61 -7.82 6.56
CA ASN A 66 21.98 -8.01 5.25
C ASN A 66 22.58 -9.14 4.40
N ASN A 67 23.75 -9.67 4.79
CA ASN A 67 24.47 -10.72 4.09
C ASN A 67 24.62 -12.00 4.93
N SER A 68 23.87 -12.15 6.02
CA SER A 68 23.97 -13.30 6.94
C SER A 68 23.76 -14.65 6.25
N GLY A 69 22.97 -14.69 5.19
CA GLY A 69 22.71 -15.90 4.42
C GLY A 69 23.95 -16.54 3.81
N TRP A 70 24.97 -15.77 3.43
CA TRP A 70 26.23 -16.32 2.93
C TRP A 70 26.96 -17.16 3.98
N ALA A 71 27.02 -16.68 5.21
CA ALA A 71 27.65 -17.39 6.31
C ALA A 71 26.85 -18.65 6.69
N VAL A 72 25.53 -18.54 6.77
CA VAL A 72 24.66 -19.70 7.04
C VAL A 72 24.78 -20.74 5.93
N GLY A 73 24.77 -20.33 4.66
CA GLY A 73 24.95 -21.23 3.53
C GLY A 73 26.27 -22.01 3.57
N ASP A 74 27.38 -21.34 3.96
CA ASP A 74 28.68 -22.00 4.10
C ASP A 74 28.65 -23.02 5.26
N LEU A 75 28.03 -22.70 6.39
CA LEU A 75 27.87 -23.61 7.53
C LEU A 75 27.02 -24.84 7.16
N LEU A 76 25.90 -24.64 6.46
CA LEU A 76 25.02 -25.74 6.04
C LEU A 76 25.69 -26.66 5.02
N LYS A 77 26.46 -26.11 4.07
CA LYS A 77 27.24 -26.92 3.10
C LYS A 77 28.27 -27.82 3.78
N TRP A 78 28.87 -27.32 4.85
CA TRP A 78 29.92 -28.06 5.56
C TRP A 78 29.37 -29.07 6.56
N TYR A 79 28.45 -28.60 7.45
CA TYR A 79 27.98 -29.43 8.56
C TYR A 79 26.75 -30.31 8.20
N LYS A 80 26.00 -29.94 7.16
CA LYS A 80 24.84 -30.65 6.63
C LYS A 80 23.81 -31.05 7.70
N PRO A 81 23.37 -30.13 8.57
CA PRO A 81 22.31 -30.41 9.51
C PRO A 81 20.99 -30.67 8.76
N GLN A 82 20.03 -31.34 9.41
CA GLN A 82 18.64 -31.34 8.94
C GLN A 82 18.05 -29.93 9.15
N HIS A 83 16.92 -29.61 8.49
CA HIS A 83 16.33 -28.26 8.59
C HIS A 83 15.96 -27.92 10.02
N ASP A 84 15.41 -28.86 10.78
CA ASP A 84 15.03 -28.70 12.19
C ASP A 84 16.24 -28.65 13.15
N GLU A 85 17.43 -28.89 12.65
CA GLU A 85 18.69 -28.78 13.39
C GLU A 85 19.40 -27.41 13.17
N LEU A 86 18.88 -26.51 12.31
CA LEU A 86 19.34 -25.13 12.18
C LEU A 86 18.50 -24.24 13.12
N ILE A 87 19.11 -23.60 14.09
CA ILE A 87 18.44 -22.60 14.96
C ILE A 87 18.98 -21.22 14.65
N VAL A 88 18.11 -20.26 14.33
CA VAL A 88 18.50 -18.86 14.10
C VAL A 88 17.91 -17.95 15.19
N ILE A 89 18.76 -17.13 15.82
CA ILE A 89 18.39 -16.21 16.91
C ILE A 89 18.59 -14.78 16.44
N TYR A 90 17.55 -13.93 16.58
CA TYR A 90 17.55 -12.55 16.08
C TYR A 90 16.57 -11.64 16.83
N ASP A 91 16.72 -10.34 16.62
CA ASP A 91 15.87 -9.31 17.20
C ASP A 91 14.51 -9.19 16.50
N ASP A 92 13.52 -8.74 17.24
CA ASP A 92 12.15 -8.59 16.76
C ASP A 92 11.50 -7.32 17.33
N ILE A 93 11.17 -6.39 16.42
CA ILE A 93 10.52 -5.12 16.76
C ILE A 93 9.04 -5.24 17.09
N ASP A 94 8.37 -6.32 16.64
CA ASP A 94 6.94 -6.55 16.85
C ASP A 94 6.63 -7.21 18.20
N LEU A 95 7.67 -7.71 18.89
CA LEU A 95 7.56 -8.23 20.24
C LEU A 95 7.88 -7.14 21.27
N PRO A 96 7.16 -7.09 22.40
CA PRO A 96 7.55 -6.24 23.52
C PRO A 96 9.00 -6.47 23.93
N CYS A 97 9.67 -5.42 24.39
CA CYS A 97 11.04 -5.51 24.88
C CYS A 97 11.15 -6.60 25.97
N GLY A 98 12.09 -7.52 25.81
CA GLY A 98 12.28 -8.64 26.71
C GLY A 98 11.34 -9.86 26.52
N ALA A 99 10.46 -9.82 25.52
CA ALA A 99 9.61 -10.97 25.18
C ALA A 99 10.30 -11.93 24.20
N LEU A 100 9.89 -13.22 24.21
CA LEU A 100 10.38 -14.23 23.28
C LEU A 100 9.28 -14.79 22.39
N ARG A 101 9.65 -15.18 21.18
CA ARG A 101 8.80 -15.96 20.29
C ARG A 101 9.62 -17.05 19.59
N ILE A 102 9.29 -18.29 19.86
CA ILE A 102 9.91 -19.49 19.28
C ILE A 102 8.97 -20.03 18.20
N ARG A 103 9.48 -20.25 17.01
CA ARG A 103 8.77 -20.84 15.88
C ARG A 103 9.63 -21.93 15.26
N MET A 104 9.02 -23.02 14.83
CA MET A 104 9.72 -24.13 14.15
C MET A 104 9.79 -23.92 12.65
N ASN A 105 8.99 -22.99 12.11
CA ASN A 105 8.94 -22.56 10.73
C ASN A 105 8.40 -21.13 10.65
N GLY A 106 8.42 -20.52 9.46
CA GLY A 106 7.81 -19.21 9.20
C GLY A 106 8.63 -18.36 8.24
N SER A 107 8.14 -17.19 7.84
CA SER A 107 8.83 -16.24 6.97
C SER A 107 9.75 -15.28 7.72
N ALA A 108 10.68 -14.64 6.99
CA ALA A 108 11.62 -13.64 7.52
C ALA A 108 10.95 -12.38 8.08
N GLY A 109 9.71 -12.11 7.72
CA GLY A 109 9.06 -10.84 8.07
C GLY A 109 9.84 -9.63 7.55
N THR A 110 10.02 -8.62 8.40
CA THR A 110 10.76 -7.40 8.08
C THR A 110 12.26 -7.49 8.37
N HIS A 111 12.75 -8.60 8.95
CA HIS A 111 14.13 -8.72 9.40
C HIS A 111 15.11 -9.05 8.26
N ASN A 112 15.97 -8.10 7.88
CA ASN A 112 16.87 -8.22 6.73
C ASN A 112 17.82 -9.42 6.79
N GLY A 113 18.37 -9.76 7.97
CA GLY A 113 19.24 -10.92 8.14
C GLY A 113 18.51 -12.22 7.85
N MET A 114 17.25 -12.35 8.27
CA MET A 114 16.42 -13.52 7.98
C MET A 114 16.09 -13.61 6.49
N ARG A 115 15.72 -12.50 5.85
CA ARG A 115 15.51 -12.46 4.38
C ARG A 115 16.75 -12.93 3.61
N SER A 116 17.93 -12.49 4.03
CA SER A 116 19.20 -12.94 3.44
C SER A 116 19.41 -14.44 3.61
N ILE A 117 19.06 -15.01 4.76
CA ILE A 117 19.15 -16.45 5.01
C ILE A 117 18.18 -17.20 4.10
N GLU A 118 16.88 -16.92 4.18
CA GLU A 118 15.84 -17.62 3.41
C GLU A 118 16.11 -17.59 1.90
N SER A 119 16.53 -16.44 1.36
CA SER A 119 16.84 -16.30 -0.07
C SER A 119 18.01 -17.16 -0.55
N LEU A 120 18.97 -17.49 0.35
CA LEU A 120 20.18 -18.23 -0.01
C LEU A 120 20.08 -19.73 0.29
N ILE A 121 19.34 -20.13 1.34
CA ILE A 121 19.23 -21.54 1.69
C ILE A 121 18.04 -22.23 1.01
N GLY A 122 17.00 -21.47 0.59
CA GLY A 122 15.87 -21.97 -0.20
C GLY A 122 14.79 -22.73 0.57
N PHE A 123 14.79 -22.67 1.92
CA PHE A 123 13.75 -23.28 2.76
C PHE A 123 13.47 -22.44 4.00
N GLU A 124 12.27 -22.61 4.60
CA GLU A 124 11.76 -21.82 5.74
C GLU A 124 11.40 -22.69 6.96
N ASP A 125 11.56 -24.00 6.88
CA ASP A 125 11.16 -25.00 7.89
C ASP A 125 12.29 -25.29 8.88
N PHE A 126 12.78 -24.24 9.55
CA PHE A 126 13.81 -24.33 10.59
C PHE A 126 13.45 -23.54 11.84
N PRO A 127 13.91 -23.97 13.03
CA PRO A 127 13.73 -23.28 14.30
C PRO A 127 14.27 -21.86 14.32
N ARG A 128 13.48 -20.94 14.83
CA ARG A 128 13.88 -19.54 15.05
C ARG A 128 13.46 -19.08 16.44
N ILE A 129 14.35 -18.34 17.09
CA ILE A 129 14.13 -17.72 18.39
C ILE A 129 14.19 -16.20 18.20
N ARG A 130 13.05 -15.54 18.32
CA ARG A 130 12.89 -14.10 18.14
C ARG A 130 12.93 -13.44 19.52
N VAL A 131 13.82 -12.48 19.70
CA VAL A 131 13.99 -11.73 20.95
C VAL A 131 13.41 -10.33 20.76
N GLY A 132 12.38 -9.99 21.52
CA GLY A 132 11.69 -8.71 21.45
C GLY A 132 12.57 -7.55 21.90
N ILE A 133 12.68 -6.55 21.04
CA ILE A 133 13.40 -5.29 21.31
C ILE A 133 12.44 -4.08 21.38
N GLY A 134 11.12 -4.32 21.23
CA GLY A 134 10.09 -3.29 21.26
C GLY A 134 9.98 -2.50 19.97
N LYS A 135 8.85 -1.82 19.79
CA LYS A 135 8.59 -0.98 18.61
C LYS A 135 9.44 0.31 18.65
N PRO A 136 9.97 0.75 17.49
CA PRO A 136 10.70 2.02 17.41
C PRO A 136 9.77 3.21 17.71
N ALA A 137 10.20 4.12 18.59
CA ALA A 137 9.53 5.40 18.81
C ALA A 137 9.82 6.41 17.70
N HIS A 138 11.01 6.32 17.10
CA HIS A 138 11.51 7.13 15.98
C HIS A 138 12.32 6.20 15.09
N GLY A 139 12.44 6.45 13.82
CA GLY A 139 13.23 5.73 12.81
C GLY A 139 13.66 4.29 13.11
N LEU A 140 13.32 3.35 12.25
CA LEU A 140 13.62 1.91 12.44
C LEU A 140 15.13 1.65 12.58
N ILE A 141 15.93 2.27 11.71
CA ILE A 141 17.39 2.07 11.66
C ILE A 141 18.04 2.55 12.97
N ASP A 142 17.67 3.74 13.44
CA ASP A 142 18.20 4.30 14.68
C ASP A 142 17.82 3.46 15.90
N HIS A 143 16.62 2.86 15.89
CA HIS A 143 16.18 1.99 16.97
C HIS A 143 16.99 0.70 17.04
N VAL A 144 17.12 -0.02 15.91
CA VAL A 144 17.83 -1.32 15.91
C VAL A 144 19.35 -1.16 16.11
N LEU A 145 19.96 -0.09 15.57
CA LEU A 145 21.37 0.23 15.76
C LEU A 145 21.64 1.02 17.05
N GLY A 146 20.60 1.43 17.76
CA GLY A 146 20.71 2.10 19.05
C GLY A 146 21.03 1.13 20.18
N VAL A 147 21.71 1.64 21.21
CA VAL A 147 21.94 0.91 22.47
C VAL A 147 20.68 1.03 23.34
N PRO A 148 20.16 -0.09 23.91
CA PRO A 148 19.04 -0.04 24.82
C PRO A 148 19.38 0.77 26.09
N ASN A 149 18.38 1.46 26.67
CA ASN A 149 18.54 2.08 27.99
C ASN A 149 18.66 1.01 29.09
N ASP A 150 18.97 1.42 30.33
CA ASP A 150 19.25 0.49 31.44
C ASP A 150 18.07 -0.43 31.78
N GLU A 151 16.83 0.02 31.63
CA GLU A 151 15.64 -0.80 31.85
C GLU A 151 15.43 -1.81 30.74
N GLU A 152 15.50 -1.38 29.50
CA GLU A 152 15.42 -2.23 28.32
C GLU A 152 16.56 -3.27 28.30
N ALA A 153 17.78 -2.84 28.64
CA ALA A 153 18.95 -3.73 28.69
C ALA A 153 18.75 -4.89 29.68
N LYS A 154 18.14 -4.64 30.85
CA LYS A 154 17.80 -5.68 31.82
C LYS A 154 16.75 -6.65 31.27
N LEU A 155 15.72 -6.13 30.60
CA LEU A 155 14.67 -6.97 30.00
C LEU A 155 15.23 -7.85 28.86
N ILE A 156 16.04 -7.26 27.99
CA ILE A 156 16.70 -7.97 26.87
C ILE A 156 17.68 -9.02 27.41
N ASP A 157 18.43 -8.70 28.47
CA ASP A 157 19.37 -9.65 29.09
C ASP A 157 18.64 -10.86 29.65
N GLY A 158 17.51 -10.66 30.34
CA GLY A 158 16.65 -11.74 30.80
C GLY A 158 16.08 -12.59 29.67
N ALA A 159 15.68 -11.95 28.57
CA ALA A 159 15.19 -12.65 27.37
C ALA A 159 16.29 -13.48 26.68
N MET A 160 17.50 -12.96 26.60
CA MET A 160 18.63 -13.70 26.04
C MET A 160 18.98 -14.96 26.87
N MET A 161 18.88 -14.90 28.18
CA MET A 161 19.02 -16.08 29.06
C MET A 161 17.93 -17.13 28.78
N GLN A 162 16.68 -16.69 28.65
CA GLN A 162 15.57 -17.58 28.31
C GLN A 162 15.71 -18.14 26.88
N ALA A 163 16.23 -17.37 25.93
CA ALA A 163 16.52 -17.82 24.57
C ALA A 163 17.61 -18.92 24.56
N ALA A 164 18.62 -18.82 25.42
CA ALA A 164 19.63 -19.84 25.61
C ALA A 164 19.02 -21.16 26.16
N GLU A 165 18.16 -21.06 27.18
CA GLU A 165 17.43 -22.23 27.72
C GLU A 165 16.49 -22.85 26.67
N ALA A 166 15.84 -22.04 25.88
CA ALA A 166 14.97 -22.50 24.79
C ALA A 166 15.76 -23.27 23.72
N ALA A 167 16.95 -22.78 23.35
CA ALA A 167 17.83 -23.48 22.42
C ALA A 167 18.26 -24.85 22.99
N GLU A 168 18.59 -24.94 24.28
CA GLU A 168 18.92 -26.21 24.94
C GLU A 168 17.75 -27.21 24.89
N LEU A 169 16.52 -26.76 25.11
CA LEU A 169 15.33 -27.62 25.02
C LEU A 169 15.09 -28.10 23.57
N ILE A 170 15.27 -27.24 22.58
CA ILE A 170 15.15 -27.64 21.16
C ILE A 170 16.20 -28.71 20.82
N ILE A 171 17.47 -28.53 21.23
CA ILE A 171 18.55 -29.52 21.05
C ILE A 171 18.22 -30.84 21.75
N ALA A 172 17.56 -30.79 22.89
CA ALA A 172 17.11 -31.97 23.63
C ALA A 172 15.86 -32.66 23.03
N GLY A 173 15.36 -32.20 21.87
CA GLY A 173 14.19 -32.76 21.20
C GLY A 173 12.85 -32.34 21.84
N LYS A 174 12.82 -31.22 22.57
CA LYS A 174 11.64 -30.72 23.30
C LYS A 174 11.17 -29.33 22.82
N PRO A 175 10.96 -29.11 21.51
CA PRO A 175 10.59 -27.79 20.99
C PRO A 175 9.24 -27.29 21.51
N GLU A 176 8.26 -28.16 21.73
CA GLU A 176 6.94 -27.80 22.27
C GLU A 176 7.03 -27.30 23.72
N GLU A 177 7.92 -27.92 24.54
CA GLU A 177 8.22 -27.44 25.88
C GLU A 177 8.85 -26.06 25.87
N ALA A 178 9.81 -25.83 24.97
CA ALA A 178 10.43 -24.51 24.75
C ALA A 178 9.38 -23.44 24.37
N GLN A 179 8.50 -23.75 23.42
CA GLN A 179 7.41 -22.84 23.00
C GLN A 179 6.42 -22.57 24.14
N THR A 180 6.01 -23.60 24.87
CA THR A 180 5.04 -23.47 25.98
C THR A 180 5.58 -22.63 27.12
N ARG A 181 6.87 -22.79 27.44
CA ARG A 181 7.55 -22.15 28.56
C ARG A 181 7.93 -20.72 28.27
N PHE A 182 8.46 -20.42 27.09
CA PHE A 182 9.10 -19.15 26.81
C PHE A 182 8.36 -18.25 25.81
N ASN A 183 7.42 -18.76 25.01
CA ASN A 183 6.67 -17.87 24.13
C ASN A 183 5.88 -16.85 24.92
N TYR A 184 6.09 -15.57 24.61
CA TYR A 184 5.31 -14.50 25.17
C TYR A 184 3.82 -14.76 25.04
N LYS A 185 3.15 -14.76 26.16
CA LYS A 185 1.69 -14.83 26.27
C LYS A 185 1.23 -13.44 26.68
N PRO A 186 0.52 -12.72 25.81
CA PRO A 186 -0.05 -11.45 26.24
C PRO A 186 -0.89 -11.67 27.50
N PRO A 187 -0.80 -10.79 28.51
CA PRO A 187 -1.52 -10.97 29.77
C PRO A 187 -3.01 -11.18 29.50
N LYS A 188 -3.59 -12.26 30.03
CA LYS A 188 -5.04 -12.45 30.00
C LYS A 188 -5.65 -11.24 30.68
N LYS A 189 -6.42 -10.43 29.92
CA LYS A 189 -7.16 -9.29 30.48
C LYS A 189 -8.06 -9.81 31.60
N GLN A 190 -7.67 -9.55 32.86
CA GLN A 190 -8.61 -9.67 33.99
C GLN A 190 -9.78 -8.73 33.67
N LYS A 191 -11.01 -9.22 33.87
CA LYS A 191 -12.23 -8.41 33.85
C LYS A 191 -12.10 -7.34 34.95
N ALA A 192 -11.51 -6.21 34.64
CA ALA A 192 -11.64 -5.00 35.42
C ALA A 192 -12.96 -4.36 34.97
N GLU A 193 -13.91 -4.37 35.87
CA GLU A 193 -15.18 -3.67 35.72
C GLU A 193 -14.94 -2.15 35.51
N ARG A 194 -15.57 -1.64 34.44
CA ARG A 194 -16.01 -0.27 34.21
C ARG A 194 -15.00 0.88 34.48
N GLY A 195 -14.38 1.33 33.42
CA GLY A 195 -13.76 2.66 33.36
C GLY A 195 -12.59 2.74 32.40
N MET A 196 -12.84 3.05 31.18
CA MET A 196 -12.04 3.17 29.96
C MET A 196 -12.08 1.92 29.08
N GLN A 197 -13.07 1.89 28.24
CA GLN A 197 -13.15 0.95 27.12
C GLN A 197 -11.97 1.20 26.18
N SER A 198 -10.95 0.33 26.22
CA SER A 198 -10.11 0.11 25.05
C SER A 198 -11.04 -0.41 23.96
N ALA A 199 -11.33 0.41 22.97
CA ALA A 199 -12.15 0.05 21.83
C ALA A 199 -11.55 -1.20 21.18
N LYS A 200 -12.26 -2.32 21.31
CA LYS A 200 -12.10 -3.43 20.39
C LYS A 200 -12.73 -2.96 19.10
N PHE A 201 -11.91 -2.47 18.19
CA PHE A 201 -12.35 -2.14 16.85
C PHE A 201 -12.85 -3.42 16.18
N ARG A 202 -14.16 -3.61 16.13
CA ARG A 202 -14.83 -4.49 15.19
C ARG A 202 -15.37 -3.58 14.10
N TYR A 203 -14.52 -3.27 13.13
CA TYR A 203 -14.90 -2.41 12.01
C TYR A 203 -15.90 -3.08 11.08
N VAL A 204 -15.83 -4.41 10.91
CA VAL A 204 -16.69 -5.16 10.00
C VAL A 204 -17.54 -6.16 10.80
N PRO A 205 -18.87 -6.12 10.70
CA PRO A 205 -19.75 -7.07 11.35
C PRO A 205 -19.50 -8.52 10.90
N GLN A 206 -19.82 -9.49 11.74
CA GLN A 206 -19.53 -10.91 11.51
C GLN A 206 -20.19 -11.48 10.24
N ARG A 207 -21.36 -10.93 9.86
CA ARG A 207 -22.08 -11.34 8.65
C ARG A 207 -21.32 -10.94 7.40
N GLU A 208 -20.87 -9.69 7.33
CA GLU A 208 -20.08 -9.14 6.23
C GLU A 208 -18.71 -9.81 6.15
N LEU A 209 -18.07 -10.12 7.27
CA LEU A 209 -16.83 -10.92 7.30
C LEU A 209 -17.02 -12.31 6.71
N SER A 210 -18.16 -12.96 6.97
CA SER A 210 -18.46 -14.27 6.40
C SER A 210 -18.70 -14.21 4.89
N ALA A 211 -19.43 -13.20 4.42
CA ALA A 211 -19.66 -12.98 3.00
C ALA A 211 -18.36 -12.61 2.25
N PHE A 212 -17.60 -11.70 2.83
CA PHE A 212 -16.28 -11.27 2.36
C PHE A 212 -15.33 -12.47 2.13
N SER A 213 -15.19 -13.36 3.12
CA SER A 213 -14.33 -14.56 3.01
C SER A 213 -14.80 -15.57 1.96
N LYS A 214 -16.06 -15.45 1.48
CA LYS A 214 -16.64 -16.30 0.43
C LYS A 214 -16.66 -15.64 -0.95
N CYS A 215 -16.02 -14.47 -1.11
CA CYS A 215 -16.06 -13.66 -2.32
C CYS A 215 -17.49 -13.24 -2.72
N GLU A 216 -18.37 -13.03 -1.73
CA GLU A 216 -19.72 -12.48 -1.95
C GLU A 216 -19.65 -10.94 -1.93
N GLU A 217 -20.56 -10.29 -2.69
CA GLU A 217 -20.66 -8.83 -2.67
C GLU A 217 -21.19 -8.37 -1.31
N VAL A 218 -20.55 -7.35 -0.71
CA VAL A 218 -20.96 -6.76 0.55
C VAL A 218 -21.01 -5.25 0.46
N PHE A 219 -21.91 -4.65 1.26
CA PHE A 219 -21.84 -3.26 1.67
C PHE A 219 -21.37 -3.23 3.12
N PHE A 220 -20.27 -2.56 3.36
CA PHE A 220 -19.72 -2.28 4.69
C PHE A 220 -19.96 -0.82 5.04
N GLU A 221 -20.66 -0.56 6.13
CA GLU A 221 -20.79 0.75 6.75
C GLU A 221 -19.67 0.96 7.76
N ASN A 222 -18.91 2.03 7.62
CA ASN A 222 -17.90 2.39 8.62
C ASN A 222 -18.57 3.07 9.83
N THR A 223 -18.86 2.30 10.85
CA THR A 223 -19.53 2.80 12.07
C THR A 223 -18.63 3.68 12.96
N ASP A 224 -17.33 3.74 12.67
CA ASP A 224 -16.37 4.61 13.36
C ASP A 224 -16.15 5.95 12.64
N MET A 225 -16.87 6.19 11.54
CA MET A 225 -16.84 7.46 10.82
C MET A 225 -17.27 8.59 11.75
N ASP A 226 -16.45 9.64 11.78
CA ASP A 226 -16.69 10.88 12.52
C ASP A 226 -16.61 12.06 11.52
N PRO A 227 -17.70 12.79 11.28
CA PRO A 227 -17.72 13.92 10.35
C PRO A 227 -16.68 15.00 10.67
N ASN A 228 -16.27 15.09 11.93
CA ASN A 228 -15.29 16.07 12.39
C ASN A 228 -13.85 15.56 12.33
N ALA A 229 -13.63 14.26 12.12
CA ALA A 229 -12.30 13.67 12.16
C ALA A 229 -11.31 14.35 11.22
N VAL A 230 -11.76 14.71 10.02
CA VAL A 230 -10.92 15.39 9.02
C VAL A 230 -10.41 16.77 9.51
N ASN A 231 -11.09 17.39 10.47
CA ASN A 231 -10.74 18.69 11.06
C ASN A 231 -10.10 18.58 12.45
N ALA A 232 -9.92 17.35 12.95
CA ALA A 232 -9.30 17.13 14.25
C ALA A 232 -7.82 17.62 14.25
N PRO A 233 -7.31 18.14 15.37
CA PRO A 233 -5.93 18.64 15.44
C PRO A 233 -4.84 17.60 15.17
N ASP A 234 -5.14 16.34 15.41
CA ASP A 234 -4.27 15.18 15.19
C ASP A 234 -4.44 14.53 13.80
N TYR A 235 -5.34 15.07 12.95
CA TYR A 235 -5.45 14.59 11.60
C TYR A 235 -4.22 14.99 10.78
N PRO A 236 -3.58 14.06 10.02
CA PRO A 236 -2.25 14.27 9.46
C PRO A 236 -2.18 15.34 8.37
N PHE A 237 -3.34 15.77 7.80
CA PHE A 237 -3.38 16.62 6.62
C PHE A 237 -4.32 17.81 6.79
N GLY A 238 -3.93 18.97 6.22
CA GLY A 238 -4.68 20.21 6.23
C GLY A 238 -5.10 20.70 4.84
N ILE A 239 -6.11 21.59 4.80
CA ILE A 239 -6.58 22.22 3.56
C ILE A 239 -5.47 23.04 2.86
N GLU A 240 -4.53 23.59 3.60
CA GLU A 240 -3.45 24.40 3.05
C GLU A 240 -2.49 23.57 2.17
N GLN A 241 -2.32 22.28 2.48
CA GLN A 241 -1.53 21.38 1.62
C GLN A 241 -2.21 21.13 0.27
N ILE A 242 -3.55 21.06 0.23
CA ILE A 242 -4.30 20.94 -1.02
C ILE A 242 -4.20 22.23 -1.83
N LYS A 243 -4.29 23.41 -1.18
CA LYS A 243 -4.15 24.71 -1.84
C LYS A 243 -2.73 24.91 -2.38
N ASP A 244 -1.70 24.51 -1.63
CA ASP A 244 -0.30 24.55 -2.12
C ASP A 244 -0.12 23.65 -3.35
N ALA A 245 -0.71 22.44 -3.32
CA ALA A 245 -0.67 21.54 -4.47
C ALA A 245 -1.38 22.13 -5.71
N GLU A 246 -2.55 22.74 -5.54
CA GLU A 246 -3.26 23.43 -6.62
C GLU A 246 -2.44 24.62 -7.16
N ALA A 247 -1.89 25.45 -6.28
CA ALA A 247 -1.06 26.59 -6.68
C ALA A 247 0.18 26.13 -7.48
N ARG A 248 0.79 25.01 -7.09
CA ARG A 248 1.92 24.42 -7.83
C ARG A 248 1.50 23.97 -9.22
N LEU A 249 0.37 23.25 -9.34
CA LEU A 249 -0.16 22.82 -10.63
C LEU A 249 -0.44 24.02 -11.54
N VAL A 250 -0.92 25.13 -11.00
CA VAL A 250 -1.13 26.39 -11.75
C VAL A 250 0.19 26.99 -12.22
N ARG A 251 1.24 27.01 -11.37
CA ARG A 251 2.58 27.47 -11.79
C ARG A 251 3.16 26.65 -12.94
N PHE A 252 2.90 25.34 -12.93
CA PHE A 252 3.35 24.43 -13.99
C PHE A 252 2.47 24.42 -15.24
N ALA A 253 1.30 25.04 -15.23
CA ALA A 253 0.37 24.99 -16.35
C ALA A 253 1.00 25.46 -17.69
N PRO A 254 1.79 26.56 -17.77
CA PRO A 254 2.47 26.95 -19.01
C PRO A 254 3.47 25.89 -19.51
N LEU A 255 4.15 25.18 -18.61
CA LEU A 255 5.04 24.07 -18.98
C LEU A 255 4.24 22.91 -19.55
N ILE A 256 3.16 22.53 -18.87
CA ILE A 256 2.29 21.40 -19.26
C ILE A 256 1.67 21.68 -20.64
N GLU A 257 1.20 22.91 -20.90
CA GLU A 257 0.64 23.31 -22.18
C GLU A 257 1.63 23.14 -23.33
N LYS A 258 2.90 23.54 -23.11
CA LYS A 258 3.97 23.39 -24.11
C LYS A 258 4.42 21.94 -24.30
N ALA A 259 4.45 21.15 -23.22
CA ALA A 259 4.90 19.76 -23.27
C ALA A 259 3.84 18.81 -23.86
N PHE A 260 2.56 19.11 -23.65
CA PHE A 260 1.44 18.23 -23.99
C PHE A 260 0.34 19.03 -24.72
N ALA A 261 0.37 19.01 -26.05
CA ALA A 261 -0.51 19.81 -26.91
C ALA A 261 -2.01 19.60 -26.63
N GLU A 262 -2.42 18.38 -26.17
CA GLU A 262 -3.78 18.06 -25.80
C GLU A 262 -4.29 18.83 -24.56
N THR A 263 -3.41 19.47 -23.81
CA THR A 263 -3.77 20.31 -22.65
C THR A 263 -4.04 21.76 -23.02
N ALA A 264 -3.70 22.19 -24.23
CA ALA A 264 -3.84 23.58 -24.71
C ALA A 264 -5.27 24.14 -24.60
N PRO A 265 -6.36 23.37 -24.87
CA PRO A 265 -7.74 23.85 -24.68
C PRO A 265 -8.08 24.27 -23.26
N ARG A 266 -7.29 23.84 -22.29
CA ARG A 266 -7.41 24.17 -20.84
C ARG A 266 -6.18 24.88 -20.29
N HIS A 267 -5.38 25.49 -21.14
CA HIS A 267 -4.19 26.25 -20.76
C HIS A 267 -3.24 25.47 -19.86
N GLY A 268 -2.97 24.20 -20.20
CA GLY A 268 -2.08 23.32 -19.43
C GLY A 268 -2.69 22.75 -18.14
N ILE A 269 -3.94 23.01 -17.84
CA ILE A 269 -4.63 22.43 -16.68
C ILE A 269 -5.07 21.00 -17.00
N ILE A 270 -4.49 20.04 -16.31
CA ILE A 270 -4.90 18.61 -16.38
C ILE A 270 -6.17 18.44 -15.58
N GLU A 271 -7.32 18.42 -16.25
CA GLU A 271 -8.63 18.26 -15.63
C GLU A 271 -9.61 17.52 -16.55
N SER A 272 -10.51 16.73 -15.95
CA SER A 272 -11.58 16.01 -16.63
C SER A 272 -12.93 16.72 -16.46
N GLU A 273 -13.90 16.34 -17.28
CA GLU A 273 -15.27 16.85 -17.19
C GLU A 273 -16.09 16.09 -16.15
N LEU A 274 -17.07 16.80 -15.59
CA LEU A 274 -18.20 16.20 -14.88
C LEU A 274 -19.36 16.07 -15.88
N LYS A 275 -19.77 14.85 -16.21
CA LYS A 275 -20.77 14.56 -17.24
C LYS A 275 -22.04 14.01 -16.61
N ALA A 276 -23.19 14.59 -16.88
CA ALA A 276 -24.49 14.02 -16.50
C ALA A 276 -24.79 12.79 -17.39
N VAL A 277 -25.16 11.66 -16.79
CA VAL A 277 -25.35 10.37 -17.49
C VAL A 277 -26.75 9.81 -17.28
N GLN A 278 -27.74 10.55 -17.76
CA GLN A 278 -29.18 10.27 -17.51
C GLN A 278 -29.67 8.98 -18.19
N ASN A 279 -29.17 8.67 -19.39
CA ASN A 279 -29.58 7.44 -20.09
C ASN A 279 -28.97 6.21 -19.39
N PHE A 280 -27.73 6.31 -18.95
CA PHE A 280 -27.08 5.26 -18.17
C PHE A 280 -27.82 5.04 -16.85
N GLN A 281 -28.14 6.11 -16.12
CA GLN A 281 -28.91 6.04 -14.88
C GLN A 281 -30.23 5.30 -15.07
N LYS A 282 -31.02 5.68 -16.09
CA LYS A 282 -32.30 5.00 -16.40
C LYS A 282 -32.10 3.49 -16.67
N GLN A 283 -31.01 3.12 -17.32
CA GLN A 283 -30.71 1.72 -17.63
C GLN A 283 -30.27 0.94 -16.37
N LEU A 284 -29.48 1.55 -15.48
CA LEU A 284 -29.09 0.94 -14.22
C LEU A 284 -30.31 0.66 -13.33
N LEU A 285 -31.20 1.62 -13.18
CA LEU A 285 -32.40 1.49 -12.36
C LEU A 285 -33.37 0.41 -12.89
N LYS A 286 -33.42 0.19 -14.20
CA LYS A 286 -34.26 -0.86 -14.84
C LYS A 286 -33.69 -2.27 -14.67
N ARG A 287 -32.38 -2.45 -14.44
CA ARG A 287 -31.71 -3.77 -14.47
C ARG A 287 -31.88 -4.62 -13.21
N GLY A 288 -32.63 -4.13 -12.24
CA GLY A 288 -32.95 -4.87 -11.01
C GLY A 288 -31.97 -4.62 -9.89
N GLY A 289 -32.41 -4.88 -8.65
CA GLY A 289 -31.66 -4.60 -7.43
C GLY A 289 -31.84 -3.17 -6.90
N CYS A 290 -32.39 -2.26 -7.70
CA CYS A 290 -32.77 -0.93 -7.24
C CYS A 290 -34.18 -0.97 -6.64
N SER A 291 -34.34 -0.42 -5.45
CA SER A 291 -35.64 -0.30 -4.81
C SER A 291 -36.44 0.87 -5.44
N GLU A 292 -37.67 0.62 -5.90
CA GLU A 292 -38.58 1.70 -6.35
C GLU A 292 -38.91 2.68 -5.22
N ALA A 293 -38.68 2.28 -3.97
CA ALA A 293 -38.92 3.11 -2.79
C ALA A 293 -37.81 4.16 -2.56
N VAL A 294 -36.65 4.05 -3.22
CA VAL A 294 -35.55 5.02 -3.09
C VAL A 294 -35.57 5.96 -4.30
N PRO A 295 -36.00 7.23 -4.15
CA PRO A 295 -35.94 8.19 -5.23
C PRO A 295 -34.50 8.40 -5.69
N ALA A 296 -34.23 8.24 -6.96
CA ALA A 296 -32.91 8.49 -7.51
C ALA A 296 -32.69 9.99 -7.77
N GLY A 297 -31.67 10.58 -7.17
CA GLY A 297 -31.21 11.92 -7.48
C GLY A 297 -30.55 12.02 -8.86
N SER A 298 -29.63 12.94 -9.05
CA SER A 298 -28.88 13.10 -10.32
C SER A 298 -27.62 12.24 -10.34
N LEU A 299 -27.36 11.55 -11.46
CA LEU A 299 -26.15 10.74 -11.66
C LEU A 299 -25.18 11.42 -12.61
N PHE A 300 -23.92 11.52 -12.18
CA PHE A 300 -22.81 12.06 -12.94
C PHE A 300 -21.66 11.07 -13.03
N ILE A 301 -20.83 11.24 -14.05
CA ILE A 301 -19.49 10.61 -14.15
C ILE A 301 -18.43 11.70 -14.07
N LYS A 302 -17.47 11.53 -13.17
CA LYS A 302 -16.21 12.25 -13.19
C LYS A 302 -15.26 11.54 -14.14
N ALA A 303 -15.07 12.11 -15.34
CA ALA A 303 -14.46 11.41 -16.48
C ALA A 303 -12.92 11.42 -16.44
N ASP A 304 -12.31 10.96 -15.35
CA ASP A 304 -10.84 10.89 -15.23
C ASP A 304 -10.23 9.86 -16.21
N SER A 305 -11.04 8.98 -16.79
CA SER A 305 -10.67 8.17 -17.95
C SER A 305 -10.29 9.00 -19.19
N GLU A 306 -10.67 10.29 -19.25
CA GLU A 306 -10.37 11.22 -20.33
C GLU A 306 -9.34 12.28 -19.93
N LEU A 307 -8.68 12.13 -18.77
CA LEU A 307 -7.63 13.07 -18.38
C LEU A 307 -6.51 13.10 -19.43
N PRO A 308 -6.07 14.30 -19.84
CA PRO A 308 -4.96 14.41 -20.78
C PRO A 308 -3.68 13.80 -20.20
N VAL A 309 -2.75 13.48 -21.05
CA VAL A 309 -1.43 12.88 -20.81
C VAL A 309 -1.48 11.39 -20.47
N ALA A 310 -2.29 10.97 -19.49
CA ALA A 310 -2.26 9.58 -19.02
C ALA A 310 -3.61 8.83 -19.08
N GLY A 311 -4.69 9.47 -19.50
CA GLY A 311 -6.00 8.82 -19.70
C GLY A 311 -6.55 8.14 -18.46
N SER A 312 -6.20 8.61 -17.27
CA SER A 312 -6.58 8.01 -16.00
C SER A 312 -6.41 8.96 -14.81
N VAL A 313 -7.08 8.66 -13.68
CA VAL A 313 -6.96 9.38 -12.41
C VAL A 313 -5.50 9.52 -11.94
N LYS A 314 -4.61 8.61 -12.37
CA LYS A 314 -3.20 8.60 -11.99
C LYS A 314 -2.45 9.85 -12.51
N ALA A 315 -2.96 10.53 -13.54
CA ALA A 315 -2.44 11.82 -13.98
C ALA A 315 -2.50 12.91 -12.89
N ARG A 316 -3.48 12.85 -11.97
CA ARG A 316 -3.62 13.84 -10.89
C ARG A 316 -2.47 13.77 -9.89
N GLY A 317 -2.23 12.58 -9.32
CA GLY A 317 -1.17 12.38 -8.32
C GLY A 317 0.20 12.17 -8.96
N GLY A 318 0.32 11.26 -9.94
CA GLY A 318 1.61 10.89 -10.52
C GLY A 318 2.33 12.05 -11.18
N ILE A 319 1.61 12.85 -11.99
CA ILE A 319 2.21 14.04 -12.61
C ILE A 319 2.53 15.09 -11.53
N TYR A 320 1.63 15.31 -10.56
CA TYR A 320 1.88 16.27 -9.48
C TYR A 320 3.17 15.96 -8.72
N GLU A 321 3.42 14.71 -8.34
CA GLU A 321 4.64 14.34 -7.62
C GLU A 321 5.90 14.57 -8.44
N VAL A 322 5.87 14.22 -9.73
CA VAL A 322 6.97 14.54 -10.67
C VAL A 322 7.22 16.04 -10.71
N LEU A 323 6.17 16.86 -10.84
CA LEU A 323 6.29 18.32 -10.89
C LEU A 323 6.82 18.91 -9.58
N LYS A 324 6.37 18.40 -8.43
CA LYS A 324 6.86 18.85 -7.12
C LYS A 324 8.34 18.52 -6.93
N HIS A 325 8.76 17.33 -7.32
CA HIS A 325 10.18 16.97 -7.31
C HIS A 325 11.00 17.85 -8.25
N THR A 326 10.48 18.13 -9.46
CA THR A 326 11.10 19.02 -10.43
C THR A 326 11.24 20.44 -9.90
N GLU A 327 10.19 21.00 -9.28
CA GLU A 327 10.23 22.33 -8.64
C GLU A 327 11.33 22.38 -7.58
N LYS A 328 11.38 21.37 -6.70
CA LYS A 328 12.39 21.26 -5.64
C LYS A 328 13.81 21.31 -6.23
N LEU A 329 14.12 20.44 -7.18
CA LEU A 329 15.45 20.42 -7.83
C LEU A 329 15.77 21.74 -8.52
N ALA A 330 14.82 22.31 -9.24
CA ALA A 330 15.04 23.54 -9.99
C ALA A 330 15.30 24.75 -9.07
N LEU A 331 14.60 24.85 -7.94
CA LEU A 331 14.82 25.87 -6.92
C LEU A 331 16.16 25.70 -6.21
N GLU A 332 16.49 24.47 -5.77
CA GLU A 332 17.75 24.14 -5.09
C GLU A 332 18.99 24.47 -5.95
N HIS A 333 18.87 24.35 -7.29
CA HIS A 333 19.95 24.63 -8.23
C HIS A 333 19.85 26.02 -8.89
N GLY A 334 18.94 26.86 -8.44
CA GLY A 334 18.79 28.23 -8.94
C GLY A 334 18.37 28.34 -10.41
N LEU A 335 17.70 27.31 -10.96
CA LEU A 335 17.22 27.32 -12.34
C LEU A 335 15.99 28.21 -12.51
N ILE A 336 15.18 28.33 -11.47
CA ILE A 336 13.98 29.17 -11.36
C ILE A 336 13.87 29.75 -9.96
N THR A 337 12.95 30.69 -9.81
CA THR A 337 12.35 31.15 -8.55
C THR A 337 10.85 30.85 -8.59
N THR A 338 10.14 31.03 -7.48
CA THR A 338 8.69 30.82 -7.41
C THR A 338 7.89 31.73 -8.34
N ASP A 339 8.48 32.85 -8.78
CA ASP A 339 7.86 33.83 -9.67
C ASP A 339 8.29 33.68 -11.14
N SER A 340 9.12 32.69 -11.46
CA SER A 340 9.60 32.44 -12.81
C SER A 340 8.50 31.84 -13.72
N ASP A 341 8.65 32.02 -15.04
CA ASP A 341 7.91 31.19 -16.00
C ASP A 341 8.48 29.76 -16.00
N TYR A 342 7.73 28.83 -15.46
CA TYR A 342 8.15 27.43 -15.32
C TYR A 342 8.29 26.72 -16.69
N SER A 343 7.72 27.27 -17.77
CA SER A 343 7.88 26.68 -19.10
C SER A 343 9.35 26.67 -19.58
N THR A 344 10.19 27.53 -19.02
CA THR A 344 11.64 27.58 -19.28
C THR A 344 12.37 26.31 -18.83
N LEU A 345 11.79 25.51 -17.92
CA LEU A 345 12.35 24.24 -17.48
C LEU A 345 12.43 23.22 -18.63
N LEU A 346 11.59 23.32 -19.67
CA LEU A 346 11.68 22.45 -20.85
C LEU A 346 13.01 22.65 -21.63
N GLU A 347 13.67 23.79 -21.47
CA GLU A 347 14.99 24.06 -22.05
C GLU A 347 16.14 23.45 -21.18
N LYS A 348 15.83 22.93 -20.00
CA LYS A 348 16.80 22.37 -19.04
C LYS A 348 16.87 20.85 -19.06
N ARG A 349 16.46 20.20 -20.15
CA ARG A 349 16.45 18.72 -20.29
C ARG A 349 17.82 18.08 -20.00
N GLU A 350 18.93 18.71 -20.44
CA GLU A 350 20.29 18.24 -20.13
C GLU A 350 20.62 18.26 -18.62
N PHE A 351 20.03 19.19 -17.87
CA PHE A 351 20.15 19.21 -16.43
C PHE A 351 19.40 18.03 -15.80
N PHE A 352 18.12 17.86 -16.17
CA PHE A 352 17.26 16.81 -15.61
C PHE A 352 17.70 15.40 -16.03
N SER A 353 18.37 15.22 -17.17
CA SER A 353 18.89 13.92 -17.60
C SER A 353 19.98 13.34 -16.68
N LYS A 354 20.51 14.14 -15.76
CA LYS A 354 21.45 13.69 -14.71
C LYS A 354 20.75 13.08 -13.50
N TYR A 355 19.43 13.19 -13.45
CA TYR A 355 18.59 12.67 -12.36
C TYR A 355 17.68 11.58 -12.89
N LYS A 356 17.41 10.61 -12.03
CA LYS A 356 16.59 9.46 -12.36
C LYS A 356 15.26 9.48 -11.58
N ILE A 357 14.17 9.15 -12.27
CA ILE A 357 12.88 8.88 -11.63
C ILE A 357 12.53 7.42 -11.83
N GLN A 358 12.23 6.73 -10.74
CA GLN A 358 11.87 5.32 -10.75
C GLN A 358 10.51 5.10 -10.09
N VAL A 359 9.74 4.16 -10.61
CA VAL A 359 8.44 3.75 -10.03
C VAL A 359 8.20 2.28 -10.28
N GLY A 360 7.64 1.59 -9.27
CA GLY A 360 7.10 0.23 -9.45
C GLY A 360 5.62 0.33 -9.79
N SER A 361 5.21 -0.03 -11.02
CA SER A 361 3.81 0.01 -11.41
C SER A 361 3.55 -0.78 -12.68
N THR A 362 2.60 -1.71 -12.63
CA THR A 362 2.11 -2.46 -13.81
C THR A 362 0.99 -1.73 -14.57
N GLY A 363 0.54 -0.60 -14.04
CA GLY A 363 -0.68 0.06 -14.48
C GLY A 363 -0.51 1.52 -14.90
N ASN A 364 -1.60 2.26 -14.74
CA ASN A 364 -1.73 3.66 -15.17
C ASN A 364 -0.82 4.64 -14.41
N LEU A 365 -0.34 4.29 -13.20
CA LEU A 365 0.60 5.14 -12.46
C LEU A 365 1.96 5.19 -13.17
N GLY A 366 2.49 4.03 -13.58
CA GLY A 366 3.72 3.96 -14.36
C GLY A 366 3.64 4.75 -15.66
N LEU A 367 2.48 4.71 -16.34
CA LEU A 367 2.24 5.52 -17.54
C LEU A 367 2.28 7.03 -17.22
N SER A 368 1.57 7.47 -16.17
CA SER A 368 1.50 8.92 -15.85
C SER A 368 2.86 9.48 -15.44
N ILE A 369 3.59 8.76 -14.58
CA ILE A 369 4.92 9.17 -14.11
C ILE A 369 5.93 9.09 -15.27
N GLY A 370 5.95 7.97 -15.99
CA GLY A 370 6.88 7.73 -17.09
C GLY A 370 6.79 8.80 -18.18
N ILE A 371 5.57 9.06 -18.68
CA ILE A 371 5.33 10.04 -19.73
C ILE A 371 5.72 11.45 -19.27
N ALA A 372 5.30 11.85 -18.07
CA ALA A 372 5.58 13.19 -17.55
C ALA A 372 7.09 13.41 -17.31
N SER A 373 7.76 12.44 -16.70
CA SER A 373 9.20 12.53 -16.40
C SER A 373 10.06 12.54 -17.67
N ALA A 374 9.74 11.70 -18.65
CA ALA A 374 10.45 11.66 -19.94
C ALA A 374 10.28 12.99 -20.73
N ALA A 375 9.10 13.60 -20.68
CA ALA A 375 8.86 14.91 -21.31
C ALA A 375 9.76 16.00 -20.70
N LEU A 376 10.06 15.96 -19.41
CA LEU A 376 10.96 16.87 -18.71
C LEU A 376 12.44 16.57 -18.94
N GLY A 377 12.77 15.38 -19.45
CA GLY A 377 14.14 14.98 -19.78
C GLY A 377 14.85 14.15 -18.72
N TYR A 378 14.15 13.65 -17.71
CA TYR A 378 14.71 12.70 -16.73
C TYR A 378 15.13 11.38 -17.39
N ASP A 379 16.09 10.69 -16.77
CA ASP A 379 16.31 9.26 -16.96
C ASP A 379 15.20 8.52 -16.17
N VAL A 380 14.37 7.74 -16.86
CA VAL A 380 13.13 7.20 -16.27
C VAL A 380 13.10 5.70 -16.36
N THR A 381 12.88 5.03 -15.22
CA THR A 381 12.71 3.58 -15.16
C THR A 381 11.38 3.20 -14.53
N VAL A 382 10.59 2.38 -15.22
CA VAL A 382 9.37 1.78 -14.68
C VAL A 382 9.59 0.28 -14.47
N HIS A 383 9.42 -0.17 -13.22
CA HIS A 383 9.53 -1.56 -12.82
C HIS A 383 8.17 -2.22 -12.91
N MET A 384 8.02 -3.24 -13.77
CA MET A 384 6.75 -3.91 -14.05
C MET A 384 6.87 -5.43 -13.86
N SER A 385 5.79 -6.08 -13.46
CA SER A 385 5.71 -7.54 -13.54
C SER A 385 5.52 -7.99 -15.00
N ALA A 386 5.97 -9.19 -15.32
CA ALA A 386 5.95 -9.69 -16.70
C ALA A 386 4.53 -9.84 -17.26
N ASP A 387 3.52 -10.06 -16.40
CA ASP A 387 2.10 -10.17 -16.76
C ASP A 387 1.41 -8.83 -17.04
N ALA A 388 2.11 -7.69 -16.83
CA ALA A 388 1.59 -6.38 -17.22
C ALA A 388 1.30 -6.32 -18.74
N LYS A 389 0.22 -5.64 -19.11
CA LYS A 389 -0.25 -5.53 -20.50
C LYS A 389 0.83 -5.02 -21.44
N GLN A 390 1.05 -5.73 -22.54
CA GLN A 390 2.14 -5.45 -23.47
C GLN A 390 2.07 -4.02 -24.03
N TRP A 391 0.87 -3.54 -24.41
CA TRP A 391 0.72 -2.17 -24.94
C TRP A 391 1.17 -1.07 -23.98
N LYS A 392 1.06 -1.27 -22.65
CA LYS A 392 1.54 -0.31 -21.65
C LYS A 392 3.07 -0.23 -21.68
N LYS A 393 3.74 -1.39 -21.77
CA LYS A 393 5.20 -1.49 -21.88
C LYS A 393 5.71 -0.83 -23.16
N ASP A 394 5.03 -1.09 -24.27
CA ASP A 394 5.39 -0.56 -25.59
C ASP A 394 5.22 0.96 -25.64
N LEU A 395 4.12 1.48 -25.08
CA LEU A 395 3.87 2.92 -24.99
C LEU A 395 4.95 3.62 -24.14
N LEU A 396 5.34 3.06 -23.01
CA LEU A 396 6.41 3.62 -22.18
C LEU A 396 7.74 3.67 -22.94
N ARG A 397 8.11 2.57 -23.62
CA ARG A 397 9.33 2.51 -24.43
C ARG A 397 9.30 3.51 -25.60
N GLU A 398 8.15 3.68 -26.25
CA GLU A 398 7.93 4.71 -27.29
C GLU A 398 8.19 6.13 -26.75
N LYS A 399 7.85 6.38 -25.49
CA LYS A 399 8.10 7.67 -24.83
C LYS A 399 9.53 7.83 -24.28
N GLY A 400 10.42 6.85 -24.52
CA GLY A 400 11.81 6.89 -24.06
C GLY A 400 12.00 6.51 -22.60
N VAL A 401 11.09 5.71 -22.05
CA VAL A 401 11.14 5.20 -20.67
C VAL A 401 11.71 3.78 -20.67
N ASP A 402 12.65 3.51 -19.78
CA ASP A 402 13.17 2.18 -19.55
C ASP A 402 12.15 1.34 -18.77
N VAL A 403 11.80 0.17 -19.32
CA VAL A 403 10.89 -0.78 -18.69
C VAL A 403 11.65 -2.03 -18.29
N ILE A 404 11.78 -2.23 -16.97
CA ILE A 404 12.38 -3.45 -16.39
C ILE A 404 11.27 -4.42 -16.02
N GLU A 405 11.30 -5.61 -16.62
CA GLU A 405 10.30 -6.66 -16.40
C GLU A 405 10.80 -7.69 -15.40
N TYR A 406 9.96 -8.02 -14.42
CA TYR A 406 10.21 -9.04 -13.42
C TYR A 406 9.30 -10.24 -13.63
N GLN A 407 9.86 -11.46 -13.55
CA GLN A 407 9.09 -12.71 -13.67
C GLN A 407 8.28 -13.04 -12.41
N THR A 408 8.36 -12.19 -11.41
CA THR A 408 7.67 -12.26 -10.13
C THR A 408 6.48 -11.29 -10.10
N ASP A 409 5.78 -11.23 -8.97
CA ASP A 409 4.63 -10.36 -8.78
C ASP A 409 5.00 -8.86 -8.68
N TYR A 410 3.96 -8.03 -8.64
CA TYR A 410 4.07 -6.57 -8.50
C TYR A 410 4.89 -6.14 -7.27
N SER A 411 4.69 -6.79 -6.13
CA SER A 411 5.35 -6.40 -4.87
C SER A 411 6.87 -6.57 -4.95
N GLU A 412 7.33 -7.61 -5.64
CA GLU A 412 8.76 -7.82 -5.89
C GLU A 412 9.32 -6.79 -6.86
N ALA A 413 8.59 -6.43 -7.92
CA ALA A 413 9.01 -5.37 -8.84
C ALA A 413 9.20 -4.02 -8.10
N VAL A 414 8.25 -3.63 -7.24
CA VAL A 414 8.34 -2.44 -6.39
C VAL A 414 9.56 -2.51 -5.47
N ARG A 415 9.76 -3.64 -4.78
CA ARG A 415 10.87 -3.84 -3.84
C ARG A 415 12.23 -3.72 -4.52
N GLN A 416 12.38 -4.32 -5.70
CA GLN A 416 13.63 -4.26 -6.46
C GLN A 416 13.89 -2.85 -7.01
N GLY A 417 12.85 -2.20 -7.55
CA GLY A 417 12.94 -0.82 -8.04
C GLY A 417 13.37 0.15 -6.92
N ARG A 418 12.77 0.05 -5.74
CA ARG A 418 13.14 0.86 -4.58
C ARG A 418 14.61 0.63 -4.19
N LYS A 419 15.04 -0.63 -4.10
CA LYS A 419 16.43 -0.97 -3.77
C LYS A 419 17.44 -0.39 -4.78
N LEU A 420 17.10 -0.41 -6.06
CA LEU A 420 17.96 0.19 -7.10
C LEU A 420 18.00 1.71 -6.96
N SER A 421 16.87 2.34 -6.67
CA SER A 421 16.79 3.78 -6.45
C SER A 421 17.56 4.22 -5.20
N ASP A 422 17.42 3.51 -4.09
CA ASP A 422 18.11 3.83 -2.82
C ASP A 422 19.65 3.71 -2.94
N ALA A 423 20.15 2.94 -3.91
CA ALA A 423 21.57 2.81 -4.18
C ALA A 423 22.16 3.93 -5.06
N ASP A 424 21.31 4.77 -5.66
CA ASP A 424 21.70 5.84 -6.58
C ASP A 424 21.27 7.21 -5.99
N PRO A 425 22.21 8.07 -5.56
CA PRO A 425 21.89 9.35 -4.95
C PRO A 425 21.22 10.37 -5.90
N THR A 426 21.25 10.10 -7.19
CA THR A 426 20.56 10.94 -8.20
C THR A 426 19.16 10.45 -8.50
N SER A 427 18.75 9.34 -7.89
CA SER A 427 17.47 8.69 -8.14
C SER A 427 16.41 9.09 -7.12
N TYR A 428 15.19 9.28 -7.61
CA TYR A 428 13.98 9.49 -6.83
C TYR A 428 12.97 8.38 -7.12
N PHE A 429 12.61 7.61 -6.09
CA PHE A 429 11.60 6.54 -6.20
C PHE A 429 10.22 7.06 -5.80
N ILE A 430 9.25 6.99 -6.71
CA ILE A 430 7.86 7.33 -6.42
C ILE A 430 7.14 6.10 -5.88
N ASP A 431 6.64 6.21 -4.65
CA ASP A 431 6.04 5.13 -3.86
C ASP A 431 4.52 5.24 -3.83
N ASP A 432 3.81 4.39 -4.58
CA ASP A 432 2.33 4.38 -4.63
C ASP A 432 1.67 4.09 -3.26
N GLU A 433 2.39 3.44 -2.35
CA GLU A 433 1.84 3.04 -1.05
C GLU A 433 1.96 4.13 0.03
N ASN A 434 3.03 4.94 -0.01
CA ASN A 434 3.38 5.83 1.11
C ASN A 434 3.58 7.30 0.71
N SER A 435 3.36 7.67 -0.56
CA SER A 435 3.59 9.04 -1.00
C SER A 435 2.48 10.00 -0.56
N VAL A 436 2.83 10.93 0.32
CA VAL A 436 1.98 12.07 0.67
C VAL A 436 1.79 12.99 -0.52
N ASP A 437 2.75 13.08 -1.42
CA ASP A 437 2.70 13.97 -2.58
C ASP A 437 1.71 13.43 -3.63
N LEU A 438 1.72 12.12 -3.92
CA LEU A 438 0.64 11.50 -4.70
C LEU A 438 -0.73 11.79 -4.10
N PHE A 439 -0.87 11.58 -2.79
CA PHE A 439 -2.13 11.77 -2.06
C PHE A 439 -2.64 13.21 -2.17
N MET A 440 -1.77 14.21 -2.03
CA MET A 440 -2.13 15.62 -2.17
C MET A 440 -2.49 15.99 -3.62
N GLY A 441 -1.78 15.46 -4.61
CA GLY A 441 -2.11 15.65 -6.02
C GLY A 441 -3.52 15.14 -6.36
N TYR A 442 -3.93 14.02 -5.79
CA TYR A 442 -5.30 13.52 -5.92
C TYR A 442 -6.33 14.40 -5.20
N ALA A 443 -6.00 14.93 -4.03
CA ALA A 443 -6.90 15.75 -3.22
C ALA A 443 -7.32 17.06 -3.92
N VAL A 444 -6.49 17.60 -4.82
CA VAL A 444 -6.80 18.78 -5.64
C VAL A 444 -8.09 18.61 -6.45
N ALA A 445 -8.42 17.36 -6.85
CA ALA A 445 -9.66 17.06 -7.57
C ALA A 445 -10.92 17.60 -6.88
N ALA A 446 -10.93 17.64 -5.55
CA ALA A 446 -12.07 18.13 -4.77
C ALA A 446 -12.34 19.64 -4.99
N LEU A 447 -11.27 20.46 -5.05
CA LEU A 447 -11.39 21.90 -5.32
C LEU A 447 -12.02 22.14 -6.68
N ARG A 448 -11.57 21.40 -7.69
CA ARG A 448 -12.04 21.53 -9.07
C ARG A 448 -13.45 20.96 -9.27
N LEU A 449 -13.75 19.82 -8.60
CA LEU A 449 -15.09 19.25 -8.62
C LEU A 449 -16.12 20.19 -8.02
N ARG A 450 -15.81 20.91 -6.93
CA ARG A 450 -16.69 21.94 -6.37
C ARG A 450 -17.11 22.97 -7.40
N THR A 451 -16.17 23.46 -8.19
CA THR A 451 -16.46 24.42 -9.26
C THR A 451 -17.34 23.81 -10.35
N GLN A 452 -17.09 22.55 -10.73
CA GLN A 452 -17.87 21.85 -11.75
C GLN A 452 -19.30 21.56 -11.26
N LEU A 453 -19.51 21.15 -10.00
CA LEU A 453 -20.82 20.95 -9.42
C LEU A 453 -21.64 22.26 -9.45
N SER A 454 -21.01 23.37 -9.05
CA SER A 454 -21.65 24.70 -9.14
C SER A 454 -22.03 25.06 -10.57
N ALA A 455 -21.18 24.77 -11.57
CA ALA A 455 -21.48 25.00 -12.98
C ALA A 455 -22.66 24.15 -13.50
N HIS A 456 -22.88 22.98 -12.92
CA HIS A 456 -24.05 22.12 -13.19
C HIS A 456 -25.30 22.50 -12.35
N GLY A 457 -25.23 23.54 -11.53
CA GLY A 457 -26.34 23.95 -10.65
C GLY A 457 -26.57 22.98 -9.48
N VAL A 458 -25.57 22.16 -9.13
CA VAL A 458 -25.63 21.18 -8.04
C VAL A 458 -25.12 21.83 -6.75
N SER A 459 -26.03 21.97 -5.76
CA SER A 459 -25.69 22.33 -4.39
C SER A 459 -25.24 21.10 -3.60
N VAL A 460 -24.30 21.27 -2.67
CA VAL A 460 -23.89 20.23 -1.73
C VAL A 460 -23.99 20.79 -0.32
N ASP A 461 -24.99 20.35 0.41
CA ASP A 461 -25.29 20.76 1.78
C ASP A 461 -26.10 19.66 2.49
N ALA A 462 -26.51 19.90 3.72
CA ALA A 462 -27.27 18.92 4.52
C ALA A 462 -28.59 18.45 3.89
N GLU A 463 -29.21 19.26 2.99
CA GLU A 463 -30.45 18.92 2.28
C GLU A 463 -30.23 18.36 0.87
N HIS A 464 -29.02 18.53 0.35
CA HIS A 464 -28.58 18.10 -0.98
C HIS A 464 -27.30 17.27 -0.84
N PRO A 465 -27.38 16.01 -0.34
CA PRO A 465 -26.20 15.20 -0.10
C PRO A 465 -25.49 14.79 -1.40
N LEU A 466 -24.18 14.70 -1.34
CA LEU A 466 -23.33 14.23 -2.44
C LEU A 466 -22.80 12.82 -2.12
N PHE A 467 -23.07 11.85 -2.98
CA PHE A 467 -22.54 10.49 -2.89
C PHE A 467 -21.44 10.30 -3.93
N VAL A 468 -20.27 9.81 -3.53
CA VAL A 468 -19.13 9.60 -4.42
C VAL A 468 -18.63 8.17 -4.31
N TYR A 469 -18.59 7.46 -5.45
CA TYR A 469 -18.17 6.06 -5.55
C TYR A 469 -16.80 5.97 -6.21
N LEU A 470 -15.82 5.55 -5.46
CA LEU A 470 -14.40 5.64 -5.80
C LEU A 470 -13.80 4.23 -5.94
N PRO A 471 -13.46 3.78 -7.15
CA PRO A 471 -12.70 2.54 -7.33
C PRO A 471 -11.41 2.56 -6.51
N CYS A 472 -11.17 1.53 -5.68
CA CYS A 472 -10.06 1.46 -4.76
C CYS A 472 -9.16 0.26 -5.07
N GLY A 473 -7.88 0.53 -5.34
CA GLY A 473 -6.78 -0.43 -5.30
C GLY A 473 -5.98 -0.19 -4.02
N VAL A 474 -4.69 0.21 -4.11
CA VAL A 474 -3.86 0.50 -2.94
C VAL A 474 -4.42 1.61 -2.04
N GLY A 475 -5.29 2.47 -2.59
CA GLY A 475 -6.05 3.50 -1.86
C GLY A 475 -5.62 4.95 -2.11
N GLY A 476 -4.44 5.21 -2.69
CA GLY A 476 -3.90 6.58 -2.81
C GLY A 476 -4.83 7.58 -3.50
N ALA A 477 -5.34 7.23 -4.67
CA ALA A 477 -6.25 8.10 -5.42
C ALA A 477 -7.61 8.28 -4.72
N PRO A 478 -8.36 7.23 -4.37
CA PRO A 478 -9.65 7.40 -3.70
C PRO A 478 -9.51 8.05 -2.33
N GLY A 479 -8.43 7.77 -1.59
CA GLY A 479 -8.17 8.39 -0.28
C GLY A 479 -7.91 9.89 -0.38
N GLY A 480 -7.04 10.32 -1.30
CA GLY A 480 -6.76 11.75 -1.51
C GLY A 480 -8.01 12.52 -1.95
N ILE A 481 -8.80 11.95 -2.87
CA ILE A 481 -10.07 12.55 -3.30
C ILE A 481 -11.05 12.66 -2.13
N THR A 482 -11.26 11.58 -1.35
CA THR A 482 -12.12 11.57 -0.16
C THR A 482 -11.69 12.62 0.85
N PHE A 483 -10.39 12.68 1.16
CA PHE A 483 -9.85 13.69 2.06
C PHE A 483 -10.19 15.11 1.60
N GLY A 484 -9.93 15.41 0.31
CA GLY A 484 -10.26 16.72 -0.24
C GLY A 484 -11.75 17.05 -0.20
N LEU A 485 -12.62 16.08 -0.51
CA LEU A 485 -14.09 16.26 -0.48
C LEU A 485 -14.60 16.48 0.95
N LYS A 486 -14.17 15.66 1.91
CA LYS A 486 -14.54 15.81 3.32
C LYS A 486 -14.05 17.15 3.90
N LYS A 487 -12.87 17.65 3.49
CA LYS A 487 -12.40 18.99 3.87
C LYS A 487 -13.29 20.12 3.33
N LEU A 488 -13.91 19.95 2.16
CA LEU A 488 -14.70 20.99 1.52
C LEU A 488 -16.18 20.95 1.89
N PHE A 489 -16.75 19.76 2.04
CA PHE A 489 -18.19 19.57 2.18
C PHE A 489 -18.60 18.97 3.53
N GLY A 490 -17.64 18.55 4.35
CA GLY A 490 -17.90 17.95 5.66
C GLY A 490 -18.80 16.73 5.56
N ASP A 491 -19.87 16.73 6.34
CA ASP A 491 -20.86 15.65 6.42
C ASP A 491 -21.86 15.62 5.26
N ALA A 492 -21.90 16.67 4.44
CA ALA A 492 -22.76 16.72 3.25
C ALA A 492 -22.25 15.83 2.10
N VAL A 493 -21.02 15.29 2.18
CA VAL A 493 -20.48 14.35 1.21
C VAL A 493 -20.28 12.97 1.83
N HIS A 494 -20.77 11.95 1.14
CA HIS A 494 -20.66 10.54 1.50
C HIS A 494 -19.75 9.84 0.48
N CYS A 495 -18.59 9.35 0.92
CA CYS A 495 -17.59 8.72 0.06
C CYS A 495 -17.51 7.22 0.32
N PHE A 496 -17.62 6.43 -0.73
CA PHE A 496 -17.57 4.98 -0.67
C PHE A 496 -16.44 4.45 -1.55
N PHE A 497 -15.59 3.62 -0.98
CA PHE A 497 -14.64 2.86 -1.78
C PHE A 497 -15.35 1.68 -2.44
N VAL A 498 -14.84 1.29 -3.60
CA VAL A 498 -15.40 0.18 -4.37
C VAL A 498 -14.28 -0.74 -4.80
N GLU A 499 -14.30 -1.98 -4.30
CA GLU A 499 -13.23 -2.95 -4.47
C GLU A 499 -13.76 -4.24 -5.12
N PRO A 500 -12.91 -4.99 -5.85
CA PRO A 500 -13.28 -6.33 -6.33
C PRO A 500 -13.39 -7.34 -5.18
N VAL A 501 -14.36 -8.26 -5.22
CA VAL A 501 -14.54 -9.29 -4.17
C VAL A 501 -13.30 -10.16 -3.91
N ASN A 502 -12.39 -10.30 -4.89
CA ASN A 502 -11.18 -11.10 -4.76
C ASN A 502 -9.94 -10.31 -4.30
N ALA A 503 -10.01 -8.97 -4.33
CA ALA A 503 -8.90 -8.09 -3.98
C ALA A 503 -9.36 -6.85 -3.17
N PRO A 504 -10.20 -7.01 -2.12
CA PRO A 504 -10.73 -5.91 -1.33
C PRO A 504 -9.75 -5.58 -0.19
N CYS A 505 -8.62 -4.98 -0.52
CA CYS A 505 -7.52 -4.80 0.42
C CYS A 505 -7.79 -3.74 1.49
N MET A 506 -8.58 -2.71 1.20
CA MET A 506 -8.96 -1.71 2.19
C MET A 506 -10.00 -2.27 3.16
N LEU A 507 -10.99 -3.01 2.66
CA LEU A 507 -11.95 -3.73 3.52
C LEU A 507 -11.25 -4.74 4.43
N ALA A 508 -10.23 -5.44 3.91
CA ALA A 508 -9.38 -6.33 4.72
C ALA A 508 -8.70 -5.57 5.87
N ALA A 509 -8.20 -4.34 5.59
CA ALA A 509 -7.61 -3.49 6.61
C ALA A 509 -8.64 -3.03 7.65
N PHE A 510 -9.85 -2.65 7.25
CA PHE A 510 -10.95 -2.34 8.18
C PHE A 510 -11.33 -3.56 9.03
N ALA A 511 -11.39 -4.75 8.44
CA ALA A 511 -11.74 -5.98 9.14
C ALA A 511 -10.73 -6.36 10.24
N LYS A 512 -9.45 -6.06 10.04
CA LYS A 512 -8.36 -6.34 10.99
C LYS A 512 -8.03 -5.16 11.90
N GLY A 513 -8.34 -3.93 11.50
CA GLY A 513 -7.88 -2.71 12.15
C GLY A 513 -6.42 -2.35 11.83
N GLU A 514 -5.82 -3.03 10.85
CA GLU A 514 -4.47 -2.80 10.33
C GLU A 514 -4.34 -3.34 8.90
N CYS A 515 -3.42 -2.80 8.12
CA CYS A 515 -3.19 -3.28 6.76
C CYS A 515 -2.61 -4.70 6.77
N VAL A 516 -3.33 -5.62 6.14
CA VAL A 516 -2.95 -7.03 6.01
C VAL A 516 -3.17 -7.49 4.57
N PRO A 517 -2.42 -8.50 4.11
CA PRO A 517 -2.68 -9.12 2.80
C PRO A 517 -4.07 -9.76 2.73
N VAL A 518 -4.77 -9.58 1.60
CA VAL A 518 -6.08 -10.22 1.36
C VAL A 518 -6.02 -11.74 1.43
N ALA A 519 -4.84 -12.32 1.18
CA ALA A 519 -4.58 -13.74 1.33
C ALA A 519 -4.80 -14.28 2.75
N GLU A 520 -4.74 -13.43 3.79
CA GLU A 520 -5.10 -13.83 5.17
C GLU A 520 -6.58 -14.21 5.32
N PHE A 521 -7.42 -13.75 4.39
CA PHE A 521 -8.85 -14.11 4.31
C PHE A 521 -9.12 -15.22 3.31
N GLY A 522 -8.08 -15.84 2.73
CA GLY A 522 -8.19 -16.87 1.71
C GLY A 522 -8.51 -16.35 0.30
N LEU A 523 -8.41 -15.04 0.09
CA LEU A 523 -8.70 -14.39 -1.19
C LEU A 523 -7.49 -14.43 -2.13
N SER A 524 -7.76 -14.52 -3.44
CA SER A 524 -6.71 -14.72 -4.44
C SER A 524 -5.93 -13.46 -4.83
N GLY A 525 -6.48 -12.27 -4.58
CA GLY A 525 -5.97 -11.00 -5.09
C GLY A 525 -6.12 -10.81 -6.61
N LYS A 526 -6.73 -11.77 -7.33
CA LYS A 526 -6.87 -11.74 -8.79
C LYS A 526 -8.24 -11.26 -9.21
N THR A 527 -8.29 -10.31 -10.13
CA THR A 527 -9.54 -9.73 -10.66
C THR A 527 -9.36 -9.26 -12.10
N GLN A 528 -10.46 -9.13 -12.84
CA GLN A 528 -10.48 -8.48 -14.16
C GLN A 528 -10.32 -6.95 -14.07
N ALA A 529 -10.50 -6.38 -12.89
CA ALA A 529 -10.23 -4.97 -12.61
C ALA A 529 -8.74 -4.75 -12.39
N ASP A 530 -7.92 -4.86 -13.44
CA ASP A 530 -6.45 -4.81 -13.44
C ASP A 530 -5.88 -3.69 -12.54
N GLY A 531 -6.44 -2.47 -12.64
CA GLY A 531 -6.02 -1.33 -11.81
C GLY A 531 -6.35 -1.43 -10.32
N LEU A 532 -7.11 -2.45 -9.90
CA LEU A 532 -7.54 -2.68 -8.51
C LEU A 532 -7.03 -4.03 -7.96
N ALA A 533 -6.22 -4.76 -8.73
CA ALA A 533 -5.66 -6.05 -8.34
C ALA A 533 -4.50 -5.88 -7.33
N VAL A 534 -4.83 -5.42 -6.12
CA VAL A 534 -3.85 -5.10 -5.07
C VAL A 534 -4.04 -6.01 -3.87
N GLY A 535 -2.93 -6.60 -3.40
CA GLY A 535 -2.95 -7.57 -2.30
C GLY A 535 -2.99 -6.97 -0.90
N CYS A 536 -2.60 -5.69 -0.72
CA CYS A 536 -2.56 -5.03 0.58
C CYS A 536 -2.78 -3.52 0.42
N ALA A 537 -3.54 -2.92 1.33
CA ALA A 537 -3.82 -1.48 1.31
C ALA A 537 -2.63 -0.64 1.80
N SER A 538 -2.57 0.63 1.37
CA SER A 538 -1.65 1.63 1.92
C SER A 538 -1.98 1.93 3.38
N LYS A 539 -0.96 1.85 4.23
CA LYS A 539 -1.09 2.21 5.65
C LYS A 539 -1.41 3.69 5.83
N LEU A 540 -0.76 4.56 5.05
CA LEU A 540 -1.03 6.00 5.05
C LEU A 540 -2.51 6.29 4.77
N VAL A 541 -3.07 5.62 3.76
CA VAL A 541 -4.48 5.82 3.36
C VAL A 541 -5.42 5.22 4.40
N PHE A 542 -5.16 4.01 4.88
CA PHE A 542 -5.99 3.39 5.92
C PHE A 542 -6.10 4.27 7.17
N GLU A 543 -4.96 4.80 7.67
CA GLU A 543 -4.95 5.69 8.84
C GLU A 543 -5.71 7.00 8.58
N ALA A 544 -5.66 7.55 7.38
CA ALA A 544 -6.43 8.72 7.00
C ALA A 544 -7.94 8.42 6.87
N MET A 545 -8.30 7.24 6.36
CA MET A 545 -9.67 6.88 6.00
C MET A 545 -10.48 6.23 7.13
N ARG A 546 -9.83 5.62 8.10
CA ARG A 546 -10.51 4.83 9.13
C ARG A 546 -11.62 5.56 9.90
N LYS A 547 -11.56 6.89 9.97
CA LYS A 547 -12.58 7.74 10.61
C LYS A 547 -13.26 8.71 9.65
N THR A 548 -12.91 8.71 8.37
CA THR A 548 -13.41 9.70 7.40
C THR A 548 -14.15 9.09 6.21
N LEU A 549 -13.92 7.80 5.93
CA LEU A 549 -14.64 7.07 4.90
C LEU A 549 -16.01 6.64 5.43
N ASP A 550 -17.08 6.79 4.64
CA ASP A 550 -18.45 6.41 5.04
C ASP A 550 -18.69 4.90 4.95
N GLY A 551 -18.07 4.23 3.99
CA GLY A 551 -18.18 2.78 3.84
C GLY A 551 -17.53 2.24 2.56
N GLU A 552 -17.78 0.96 2.29
CA GLU A 552 -17.21 0.26 1.13
C GLU A 552 -18.19 -0.71 0.50
N PHE A 553 -18.04 -0.88 -0.81
CA PHE A 553 -18.72 -1.90 -1.60
C PHE A 553 -17.72 -2.88 -2.17
N THR A 554 -18.01 -4.16 -2.11
CA THR A 554 -17.29 -5.15 -2.92
C THR A 554 -18.15 -5.60 -4.10
N VAL A 555 -17.51 -5.84 -5.25
CA VAL A 555 -18.20 -6.11 -6.51
C VAL A 555 -17.53 -7.29 -7.22
N SER A 556 -18.35 -8.21 -7.73
CA SER A 556 -17.88 -9.38 -8.49
C SER A 556 -17.45 -9.00 -9.91
N ASP A 557 -16.40 -9.67 -10.42
CA ASP A 557 -15.87 -9.47 -11.77
C ASP A 557 -16.93 -9.65 -12.87
N GLY A 558 -17.91 -10.51 -12.65
CA GLY A 558 -19.00 -10.76 -13.60
C GLY A 558 -19.84 -9.54 -13.93
N ARG A 559 -19.83 -8.49 -13.09
CA ARG A 559 -20.58 -7.24 -13.31
C ARG A 559 -19.82 -6.21 -14.14
N LEU A 560 -18.50 -6.28 -14.21
CA LEU A 560 -17.64 -5.20 -14.76
C LEU A 560 -17.88 -4.98 -16.26
N LEU A 561 -17.75 -6.01 -17.08
CA LEU A 561 -17.96 -5.89 -18.53
C LEU A 561 -19.41 -5.53 -18.92
N PRO A 562 -20.46 -6.12 -18.30
CA PRO A 562 -21.83 -5.68 -18.55
C PRO A 562 -22.07 -4.20 -18.25
N LEU A 563 -21.49 -3.65 -17.17
CA LEU A 563 -21.63 -2.24 -16.82
C LEU A 563 -20.84 -1.33 -17.76
N LEU A 564 -19.61 -1.71 -18.13
CA LEU A 564 -18.81 -1.01 -19.13
C LEU A 564 -19.56 -0.90 -20.46
N ARG A 565 -20.07 -2.03 -20.96
CA ARG A 565 -20.83 -2.09 -22.22
C ARG A 565 -22.11 -1.27 -22.17
N LEU A 566 -22.77 -1.27 -21.02
CA LEU A 566 -23.96 -0.46 -20.82
C LEU A 566 -23.64 1.03 -20.87
N LEU A 567 -22.57 1.47 -20.18
CA LEU A 567 -22.14 2.88 -20.20
C LEU A 567 -21.74 3.31 -21.60
N ASN A 568 -20.92 2.51 -22.29
CA ASN A 568 -20.52 2.81 -23.66
C ASN A 568 -21.71 2.86 -24.63
N GLY A 569 -22.66 1.94 -24.49
CA GLY A 569 -23.84 1.88 -25.35
C GLY A 569 -24.88 2.96 -25.09
N SER A 570 -24.99 3.49 -23.86
CA SER A 570 -26.00 4.50 -23.49
C SER A 570 -25.49 5.93 -23.59
N GLU A 571 -24.18 6.16 -23.35
CA GLU A 571 -23.59 7.51 -23.27
C GLU A 571 -22.38 7.69 -24.20
N GLY A 572 -21.90 6.66 -24.89
CA GLY A 572 -20.69 6.72 -25.73
C GLY A 572 -19.39 6.88 -24.90
N ILE A 573 -19.42 6.62 -23.61
CA ILE A 573 -18.28 6.76 -22.71
C ILE A 573 -17.61 5.39 -22.54
N PHE A 574 -16.35 5.28 -22.96
CA PHE A 574 -15.53 4.09 -22.69
C PHE A 574 -14.74 4.28 -21.39
N VAL A 575 -14.69 3.23 -20.58
CA VAL A 575 -13.87 3.12 -19.40
C VAL A 575 -13.23 1.74 -19.33
N GLU A 576 -12.11 1.58 -18.61
CA GLU A 576 -11.58 0.25 -18.30
C GLU A 576 -12.46 -0.49 -17.26
N PRO A 577 -12.38 -1.86 -17.18
CA PRO A 577 -13.20 -2.63 -16.24
C PRO A 577 -13.10 -2.14 -14.79
N SER A 578 -11.91 -1.77 -14.34
CA SER A 578 -11.66 -1.22 -13.00
C SER A 578 -12.42 0.08 -12.71
N ALA A 579 -12.69 0.90 -13.72
CA ALA A 579 -13.45 2.14 -13.55
C ALA A 579 -14.97 1.91 -13.58
N ALA A 580 -15.44 0.87 -14.29
CA ALA A 580 -16.87 0.54 -14.36
C ALA A 580 -17.45 0.04 -13.02
N ILE A 581 -16.61 -0.39 -12.09
CA ILE A 581 -17.01 -0.94 -10.78
C ILE A 581 -17.84 0.05 -9.96
N SER A 582 -17.61 1.36 -10.07
CA SER A 582 -18.34 2.41 -9.36
C SER A 582 -19.84 2.40 -9.64
N ALA A 583 -20.26 1.98 -10.84
CA ALA A 583 -21.67 1.87 -11.22
C ALA A 583 -22.38 0.75 -10.43
N ALA A 584 -21.69 -0.31 -10.07
CA ALA A 584 -22.25 -1.38 -9.24
C ALA A 584 -22.54 -0.89 -7.81
N ALA A 585 -21.66 -0.05 -7.26
CA ALA A 585 -21.85 0.55 -5.95
C ALA A 585 -23.05 1.50 -5.92
N TYR A 586 -23.24 2.32 -6.98
CA TYR A 586 -24.46 3.12 -7.13
C TYR A 586 -25.72 2.24 -7.14
N MET A 587 -25.73 1.14 -7.89
CA MET A 587 -26.85 0.19 -7.87
C MET A 587 -27.09 -0.40 -6.48
N GLY A 588 -26.02 -0.73 -5.75
CA GLY A 588 -26.08 -1.22 -4.37
C GLY A 588 -26.70 -0.18 -3.43
N MET A 589 -26.31 1.10 -3.56
CA MET A 589 -26.86 2.20 -2.77
C MET A 589 -28.37 2.43 -3.04
N MET A 590 -28.82 2.21 -4.28
CA MET A 590 -30.24 2.27 -4.64
C MET A 590 -30.99 0.98 -4.31
N GLY A 591 -30.31 -0.06 -3.81
CA GLY A 591 -30.89 -1.35 -3.46
C GLY A 591 -31.37 -1.43 -2.01
N GLU A 592 -32.05 -2.54 -1.70
CA GLU A 592 -32.57 -2.81 -0.35
C GLU A 592 -31.46 -2.90 0.72
N SER A 593 -30.25 -3.35 0.35
CA SER A 593 -29.14 -3.54 1.28
C SER A 593 -28.65 -2.26 1.96
N CYS A 594 -28.87 -1.09 1.35
CA CYS A 594 -28.48 0.20 1.90
C CYS A 594 -29.64 1.00 2.52
N THR A 595 -30.86 0.45 2.54
CA THR A 595 -32.02 1.14 3.09
C THR A 595 -31.85 1.50 4.57
N ASP A 596 -31.27 0.60 5.35
CA ASP A 596 -31.04 0.84 6.78
C ASP A 596 -29.97 1.92 6.99
N TYR A 597 -28.91 1.94 6.16
CA TYR A 597 -27.90 3.01 6.14
C TYR A 597 -28.53 4.37 5.87
N LEU A 598 -29.34 4.48 4.79
CA LEU A 598 -29.99 5.73 4.42
C LEU A 598 -30.91 6.26 5.54
N LYS A 599 -31.74 5.41 6.14
CA LYS A 599 -32.62 5.77 7.26
C LYS A 599 -31.83 6.18 8.51
N LYS A 600 -30.81 5.42 8.86
CA LYS A 600 -29.96 5.68 10.03
C LYS A 600 -29.33 7.06 9.98
N HIS A 601 -28.93 7.51 8.78
CA HIS A 601 -28.28 8.80 8.54
C HIS A 601 -29.28 9.91 8.10
N GLY A 602 -30.59 9.63 8.07
CA GLY A 602 -31.64 10.60 7.65
C GLY A 602 -31.46 11.06 6.21
N LEU A 603 -30.97 10.17 5.34
CA LEU A 603 -30.69 10.44 3.93
C LEU A 603 -31.83 9.97 3.00
N ASP A 604 -32.66 9.05 3.45
CA ASP A 604 -33.75 8.45 2.67
C ASP A 604 -34.71 9.49 2.09
N GLU A 605 -35.13 10.49 2.88
CA GLU A 605 -35.96 11.59 2.43
C GLU A 605 -35.26 12.62 1.53
N LYS A 606 -33.91 12.57 1.48
CA LYS A 606 -33.07 13.50 0.71
C LYS A 606 -32.58 12.94 -0.62
N MET A 607 -32.74 11.63 -0.86
CA MET A 607 -32.25 10.96 -2.05
C MET A 607 -32.74 11.56 -3.37
N SER A 608 -33.95 12.09 -3.42
CA SER A 608 -34.50 12.78 -4.61
C SER A 608 -33.73 14.06 -4.97
N ARG A 609 -33.03 14.67 -4.01
CA ARG A 609 -32.24 15.88 -4.16
C ARG A 609 -30.74 15.59 -4.16
N ALA A 610 -30.36 14.32 -3.98
CA ALA A 610 -28.97 13.89 -3.94
C ALA A 610 -28.31 13.99 -5.32
N ALA A 611 -27.00 14.22 -5.31
CA ALA A 611 -26.15 14.01 -6.47
C ALA A 611 -25.24 12.79 -6.24
N HIS A 612 -25.07 11.98 -7.26
CA HIS A 612 -24.21 10.79 -7.24
C HIS A 612 -23.11 10.94 -8.28
N ILE A 613 -21.87 10.65 -7.90
CA ILE A 613 -20.71 10.69 -8.80
C ILE A 613 -20.06 9.31 -8.88
N LEU A 614 -20.03 8.77 -10.08
CA LEU A 614 -19.19 7.64 -10.43
C LEU A 614 -17.83 8.16 -10.85
N TRP A 615 -16.75 7.73 -10.17
CA TRP A 615 -15.42 8.15 -10.56
C TRP A 615 -14.85 7.20 -11.61
N ALA A 616 -14.80 7.63 -12.86
CA ALA A 616 -14.26 6.85 -13.97
C ALA A 616 -12.73 6.95 -14.00
N THR A 617 -12.06 6.04 -13.31
CA THR A 617 -10.63 6.15 -12.99
C THR A 617 -9.66 5.92 -14.13
N GLY A 618 -10.08 5.28 -15.24
CA GLY A 618 -9.17 5.01 -16.36
C GLY A 618 -9.83 4.45 -17.60
N GLY A 619 -9.06 4.36 -18.68
CA GLY A 619 -9.48 3.80 -19.98
C GLY A 619 -9.05 4.62 -21.20
N GLY A 620 -8.55 5.86 -21.02
CA GLY A 620 -8.26 6.77 -22.14
C GLY A 620 -7.15 6.31 -23.08
N LEU A 621 -6.17 5.61 -22.58
CA LEU A 621 -5.04 5.10 -23.37
C LEU A 621 -5.20 3.65 -23.85
N VAL A 622 -6.31 2.98 -23.51
CA VAL A 622 -6.56 1.61 -23.98
C VAL A 622 -6.65 1.59 -25.51
N PRO A 623 -5.90 0.73 -26.21
CA PRO A 623 -5.92 0.66 -27.69
C PRO A 623 -7.33 0.33 -28.23
N GLU A 624 -7.65 0.83 -29.42
CA GLU A 624 -8.97 0.65 -30.04
C GLU A 624 -9.35 -0.82 -30.23
N THR A 625 -8.38 -1.67 -30.56
CA THR A 625 -8.59 -3.11 -30.69
C THR A 625 -9.09 -3.72 -29.39
N GLU A 626 -8.43 -3.41 -28.24
CA GLU A 626 -8.83 -3.89 -26.93
C GLU A 626 -10.16 -3.27 -26.47
N ARG A 627 -10.41 -1.97 -26.78
CA ARG A 627 -11.72 -1.34 -26.52
C ARG A 627 -12.85 -2.08 -27.21
N ASN A 628 -12.68 -2.44 -28.49
CA ASN A 628 -13.67 -3.16 -29.28
C ASN A 628 -13.94 -4.56 -28.72
N GLU A 629 -12.91 -5.27 -28.23
CA GLU A 629 -13.06 -6.56 -27.57
C GLU A 629 -13.86 -6.43 -26.27
N LEU A 630 -13.50 -5.47 -25.41
CA LEU A 630 -14.18 -5.22 -24.14
C LEU A 630 -15.64 -4.79 -24.35
N CYS A 631 -15.90 -3.97 -25.36
CA CYS A 631 -17.26 -3.55 -25.72
C CYS A 631 -18.08 -4.66 -26.42
N GLY A 632 -17.44 -5.73 -26.89
CA GLY A 632 -18.12 -6.78 -27.63
C GLY A 632 -18.50 -6.40 -29.07
N THR A 633 -17.85 -5.36 -29.63
CA THR A 633 -18.05 -4.84 -30.99
C THR A 633 -17.00 -5.36 -31.97
N GLY A 634 -16.02 -6.13 -31.49
CA GLY A 634 -15.01 -6.80 -32.34
C GLY A 634 -15.66 -7.78 -33.31
N ALA A 635 -15.31 -7.70 -34.56
CA ALA A 635 -15.77 -8.65 -35.59
C ALA A 635 -15.51 -10.09 -35.13
N LYS A 636 -16.56 -10.92 -35.06
CA LYS A 636 -16.39 -12.37 -34.94
C LYS A 636 -15.56 -12.83 -36.14
N ARG A 637 -14.27 -13.08 -35.91
CA ARG A 637 -13.44 -13.83 -36.88
C ARG A 637 -13.76 -15.30 -36.81
#